data_6b4180fc86b8ade14f2e4bcf4a6f47d6
#
_entry.id   6b4180fc86b8ade14f2e4bcf4a6f47d6
#
_cell.length_a   1.000
_cell.length_b   1.000
_cell.length_c   1.000
_cell.angle_alpha   90.00
_cell.angle_beta   90.00
_cell.angle_gamma   90.00
#
_symmetry.space_group_name_H-M   'P 1'
#
loop_
_entity.id
_entity.type
_entity.pdbx_description
1 polymer ?
#
loop_
_entity_poly.entity_id
_entity_poly.type
_entity_poly.pdbx_seq_one_letter_code
_entity_poly.pdbx_strand_id
1 'polypeptide(L)'
;MREYKKISETKAYSVETLIVGTGAAGFNAADLLYKGGARDMAIITEGIKAGTSRNTGSDKQTYYKLSLSGSDKDSVRDLAGDLFQGRCVDGDIALVEASLSSPSFLRLVDLGVPFPTNRYGEYIGYKTDHDPHRRATSAGPYTSRFMTERLEAEVEKDGIEILDGLQLVRILVKDNEVKGAVFIHRKTGETMAVLCRNLVLATGGPAGIYSLSVYPMSQFGATGIALEAGAMGRNLTEWQYGLASLSPRWNVSGSYMQVLPRFVSIDEEGKEYDFLSDYVYSRPEMLSRVFLKGYQWPFDVRKLETGSSIVDVLCYLEAEKGRKVYLDFMHNPDFLPIPWMELSKEARDYLSASGATGDTPISRLKKLNEPAYSFYLDKGVDLEKEYLEIGLCAQHNNGGLLMNTWWESNIKGLFPVGECAASHGVYRPGGSALNAGQCGSRRAVSWILSKSTGGWEPDASGLSSSVKEMEEIVSSSLIGDIDGDEVYEEVRKVMSISGSALRNKESMKKALKTVDDYLSSFSSICVKNQGRIWNLFQLRNALITQKVYLSAMIDYLERGGESRGSALYSDENGSVKPRNLDQRFVYTLEDEKTNPLIQEVRYENGKVSFSYREPRPIPEDDDFFENVWSEYRKNRNIF
;
A
#
# COMPACT_ATOMS: atom_id res chain seq x y z
N MET A 1 5.56 9.99 27.91
CA MET A 1 7.02 9.67 27.82
C MET A 1 7.77 10.25 29.02
N ARG A 2 8.88 9.62 29.40
CA ARG A 2 9.76 10.14 30.47
C ARG A 2 10.92 10.90 29.83
N GLU A 3 11.24 12.09 30.35
CA GLU A 3 12.43 12.81 29.93
C GLU A 3 13.68 12.03 30.33
N TYR A 4 14.63 11.87 29.42
CA TYR A 4 15.85 11.10 29.64
C TYR A 4 17.05 12.02 29.78
N LYS A 5 17.42 12.74 28.73
CA LYS A 5 18.51 13.73 28.72
C LYS A 5 18.48 14.59 27.46
N LYS A 6 19.30 15.64 27.43
CA LYS A 6 19.60 16.43 26.23
C LYS A 6 20.99 16.05 25.69
N ILE A 7 21.07 15.89 24.35
CA ILE A 7 22.35 15.64 23.64
C ILE A 7 22.43 16.67 22.52
N SER A 8 23.42 17.56 22.56
CA SER A 8 23.45 18.76 21.74
C SER A 8 22.12 19.52 21.89
N GLU A 9 21.45 19.90 20.82
CA GLU A 9 20.13 20.53 20.88
C GLU A 9 18.96 19.51 20.92
N THR A 10 19.24 18.21 20.77
CA THR A 10 18.23 17.15 20.74
C THR A 10 17.79 16.75 22.15
N LYS A 11 16.49 16.88 22.44
CA LYS A 11 15.87 16.35 23.66
C LYS A 11 15.65 14.84 23.50
N ALA A 12 16.01 14.06 24.51
CA ALA A 12 15.79 12.63 24.54
C ALA A 12 14.75 12.24 25.60
N TYR A 13 13.84 11.36 25.22
CA TYR A 13 12.79 10.77 26.04
C TYR A 13 12.88 9.25 26.00
N SER A 14 12.11 8.56 26.82
CA SER A 14 12.02 7.10 26.81
C SER A 14 10.60 6.60 27.01
N VAL A 15 10.27 5.51 26.33
CA VAL A 15 9.06 4.69 26.53
C VAL A 15 9.39 3.23 26.25
N GLU A 16 8.73 2.26 26.90
CA GLU A 16 8.99 0.84 26.60
C GLU A 16 8.58 0.49 25.16
N THR A 17 7.41 0.98 24.71
CA THR A 17 6.91 0.74 23.34
C THR A 17 6.58 2.05 22.65
N LEU A 18 7.23 2.28 21.50
CA LEU A 18 6.97 3.41 20.62
C LEU A 18 6.22 2.94 19.38
N ILE A 19 5.11 3.61 19.07
CA ILE A 19 4.34 3.38 17.84
C ILE A 19 4.58 4.58 16.91
N VAL A 20 4.96 4.33 15.66
CA VAL A 20 5.15 5.37 14.63
C VAL A 20 4.09 5.25 13.55
N GLY A 21 3.19 6.22 13.50
CA GLY A 21 2.10 6.33 12.54
C GLY A 21 0.71 6.15 13.16
N THR A 22 -0.25 6.94 12.66
CA THR A 22 -1.65 7.04 13.10
C THR A 22 -2.64 6.54 12.04
N GLY A 23 -2.21 5.58 11.23
CA GLY A 23 -3.10 4.78 10.37
C GLY A 23 -3.88 3.73 11.17
N ALA A 24 -4.78 3.00 10.50
CA ALA A 24 -5.60 1.96 11.12
C ALA A 24 -4.77 0.88 11.85
N ALA A 25 -3.59 0.52 11.35
CA ALA A 25 -2.72 -0.46 12.00
C ALA A 25 -2.03 0.08 13.26
N GLY A 26 -1.59 1.35 13.24
CA GLY A 26 -0.93 2.00 14.38
C GLY A 26 -1.88 2.20 15.55
N PHE A 27 -3.05 2.77 15.31
CA PHE A 27 -4.08 2.92 16.34
C PHE A 27 -4.56 1.56 16.88
N ASN A 28 -4.71 0.55 16.01
CA ASN A 28 -5.06 -0.80 16.46
C ASN A 28 -3.99 -1.41 17.39
N ALA A 29 -2.70 -1.23 17.06
CA ALA A 29 -1.61 -1.69 17.93
C ALA A 29 -1.63 -0.99 19.29
N ALA A 30 -1.81 0.33 19.32
CA ALA A 30 -1.83 1.14 20.54
C ALA A 30 -2.97 0.72 21.49
N ASP A 31 -4.20 0.64 20.96
CA ASP A 31 -5.37 0.25 21.77
C ASP A 31 -5.25 -1.19 22.29
N LEU A 32 -4.78 -2.13 21.48
CA LEU A 32 -4.56 -3.50 21.90
C LEU A 32 -3.45 -3.65 22.95
N LEU A 33 -2.36 -2.87 22.84
CA LEU A 33 -1.32 -2.81 23.87
C LEU A 33 -1.90 -2.32 25.20
N TYR A 34 -2.66 -1.24 25.18
CA TYR A 34 -3.28 -0.68 26.38
C TYR A 34 -4.26 -1.66 27.03
N LYS A 35 -5.14 -2.27 26.24
CA LYS A 35 -6.10 -3.29 26.71
C LYS A 35 -5.39 -4.54 27.23
N GLY A 36 -4.22 -4.85 26.70
CA GLY A 36 -3.34 -5.92 27.19
C GLY A 36 -2.52 -5.58 28.43
N GLY A 37 -2.66 -4.36 28.97
CA GLY A 37 -2.01 -3.93 30.22
C GLY A 37 -0.76 -3.08 30.06
N ALA A 38 -0.24 -2.84 28.84
CA ALA A 38 0.86 -1.91 28.62
C ALA A 38 0.45 -0.46 28.99
N ARG A 39 1.37 0.28 29.61
CA ARG A 39 1.13 1.68 30.01
C ARG A 39 2.28 2.61 29.60
N ASP A 40 3.48 2.09 29.47
CA ASP A 40 4.67 2.86 29.07
C ASP A 40 4.82 2.83 27.55
N MET A 41 3.98 3.63 26.88
CA MET A 41 3.94 3.74 25.43
C MET A 41 3.54 5.13 24.95
N ALA A 42 3.88 5.46 23.70
CA ALA A 42 3.45 6.68 23.03
C ALA A 42 3.32 6.44 21.53
N ILE A 43 2.51 7.28 20.88
CA ILE A 43 2.38 7.34 19.41
C ILE A 43 3.07 8.60 18.91
N ILE A 44 3.84 8.48 17.83
CA ILE A 44 4.42 9.62 17.12
C ILE A 44 3.97 9.59 15.66
N THR A 45 3.60 10.74 15.11
CA THR A 45 3.11 10.85 13.74
C THR A 45 3.50 12.16 13.09
N GLU A 46 3.64 12.14 11.77
CA GLU A 46 3.83 13.34 10.94
C GLU A 46 2.58 14.23 10.88
N GLY A 47 1.42 13.62 11.04
CA GLY A 47 0.13 14.29 11.05
C GLY A 47 -0.98 13.29 11.37
N ILE A 48 -1.70 13.52 12.46
CA ILE A 48 -2.69 12.59 13.01
C ILE A 48 -3.81 12.24 12.01
N LYS A 49 -4.13 13.16 11.08
CA LYS A 49 -5.17 12.99 10.05
C LYS A 49 -4.60 12.84 8.64
N ALA A 50 -3.29 12.69 8.51
CA ALA A 50 -2.60 12.75 7.22
C ALA A 50 -2.50 11.40 6.49
N GLY A 51 -2.61 10.28 7.20
CA GLY A 51 -2.32 8.94 6.68
C GLY A 51 -3.31 8.42 5.63
N THR A 52 -2.87 7.42 4.89
CA THR A 52 -3.60 6.76 3.78
C THR A 52 -4.94 6.18 4.24
N SER A 53 -5.00 5.50 5.39
CA SER A 53 -6.23 4.89 5.90
C SER A 53 -7.40 5.88 6.06
N ARG A 54 -7.10 7.17 6.23
CA ARG A 54 -8.10 8.23 6.38
C ARG A 54 -8.44 8.93 5.07
N ASN A 55 -7.50 8.95 4.10
CA ASN A 55 -7.55 9.84 2.94
C ASN A 55 -7.53 9.12 1.59
N THR A 56 -7.55 7.80 1.55
CA THR A 56 -7.59 7.01 0.32
C THR A 56 -8.69 5.96 0.40
N GLY A 57 -9.31 5.67 -0.74
CA GLY A 57 -10.36 4.67 -0.85
C GLY A 57 -10.74 4.38 -2.30
N SER A 58 -11.92 3.83 -2.48
CA SER A 58 -12.54 3.53 -3.77
C SER A 58 -14.06 3.71 -3.67
N ASP A 59 -14.81 3.30 -4.67
CA ASP A 59 -16.27 3.36 -4.70
C ASP A 59 -16.95 2.64 -3.51
N LYS A 60 -16.40 1.49 -3.13
CA LYS A 60 -16.83 0.63 -2.00
C LYS A 60 -15.61 0.13 -1.26
N GLN A 61 -14.80 0.98 -0.73
CA GLN A 61 -13.54 0.58 -0.13
C GLN A 61 -13.65 -0.70 0.72
N THR A 62 -13.03 -1.76 0.25
CA THR A 62 -13.27 -3.13 0.70
C THR A 62 -12.48 -3.47 1.97
N TYR A 63 -13.14 -4.17 2.89
CA TYR A 63 -12.50 -4.98 3.93
C TYR A 63 -12.65 -6.47 3.57
N TYR A 64 -11.55 -7.20 3.51
CA TYR A 64 -11.52 -8.62 3.14
C TYR A 64 -11.36 -9.47 4.40
N LYS A 65 -12.27 -10.38 4.63
CA LYS A 65 -12.32 -11.21 5.84
C LYS A 65 -12.77 -12.62 5.53
N LEU A 66 -12.49 -13.55 6.43
CA LEU A 66 -13.11 -14.88 6.39
C LEU A 66 -14.63 -14.74 6.21
N SER A 67 -15.24 -15.56 5.36
CA SER A 67 -16.68 -15.51 5.12
C SER A 67 -17.47 -15.84 6.39
N LEU A 68 -18.42 -14.97 6.75
CA LEU A 68 -19.27 -15.11 7.96
C LEU A 68 -20.76 -15.19 7.60
N SER A 69 -21.09 -15.47 6.33
CA SER A 69 -22.46 -15.44 5.84
C SER A 69 -22.66 -16.27 4.59
N GLY A 70 -23.92 -16.55 4.31
CA GLY A 70 -24.34 -17.22 3.09
C GLY A 70 -24.03 -18.70 3.04
N SER A 71 -24.14 -19.29 1.86
CA SER A 71 -23.94 -20.72 1.61
C SER A 71 -22.50 -21.08 1.22
N ASP A 72 -21.62 -20.10 1.05
CA ASP A 72 -20.23 -20.35 0.72
C ASP A 72 -19.52 -21.03 1.92
N LYS A 73 -19.01 -22.22 1.68
CA LYS A 73 -18.17 -22.90 2.67
C LYS A 73 -16.81 -22.22 2.66
N ASP A 74 -16.36 -21.78 3.81
CA ASP A 74 -15.06 -21.13 3.98
C ASP A 74 -14.46 -21.52 5.33
N SER A 75 -13.16 -21.60 5.39
CA SER A 75 -12.43 -21.91 6.60
C SER A 75 -11.14 -21.11 6.71
N VAL A 76 -10.53 -21.12 7.89
CA VAL A 76 -9.20 -20.51 8.10
C VAL A 76 -8.17 -21.12 7.13
N ARG A 77 -8.24 -22.43 6.88
CA ARG A 77 -7.31 -23.12 5.97
C ARG A 77 -7.57 -22.75 4.51
N ASP A 78 -8.84 -22.59 4.10
CA ASP A 78 -9.18 -22.14 2.75
C ASP A 78 -8.68 -20.72 2.52
N LEU A 79 -8.92 -19.79 3.47
CA LEU A 79 -8.42 -18.44 3.38
C LEU A 79 -6.88 -18.39 3.33
N ALA A 80 -6.20 -19.18 4.17
CA ALA A 80 -4.74 -19.29 4.14
C ALA A 80 -4.24 -19.83 2.79
N GLY A 81 -4.93 -20.84 2.23
CA GLY A 81 -4.65 -21.40 0.92
C GLY A 81 -4.73 -20.37 -0.19
N ASP A 82 -5.80 -19.58 -0.21
CA ASP A 82 -6.00 -18.53 -1.23
C ASP A 82 -4.96 -17.40 -1.10
N LEU A 83 -4.60 -16.99 0.11
CA LEU A 83 -3.52 -16.02 0.33
C LEU A 83 -2.16 -16.59 -0.13
N PHE A 84 -1.89 -17.87 0.14
CA PHE A 84 -0.66 -18.55 -0.26
C PHE A 84 -0.57 -18.72 -1.79
N GLN A 85 -1.71 -18.98 -2.46
CA GLN A 85 -1.81 -19.01 -3.92
C GLN A 85 -1.49 -17.64 -4.56
N GLY A 86 -1.49 -16.56 -3.79
CA GLY A 86 -1.00 -15.26 -4.22
C GLY A 86 0.48 -15.24 -4.62
N ARG A 87 1.21 -16.33 -4.41
CA ARG A 87 2.62 -16.58 -4.74
C ARG A 87 3.59 -15.66 -4.00
N CYS A 88 4.78 -16.15 -3.74
CA CYS A 88 5.80 -15.43 -2.96
C CYS A 88 5.33 -14.99 -1.56
N VAL A 89 4.37 -15.71 -0.98
CA VAL A 89 3.87 -15.54 0.40
C VAL A 89 4.28 -16.76 1.22
N ASP A 90 4.73 -16.57 2.44
CA ASP A 90 4.96 -17.67 3.37
C ASP A 90 3.62 -18.23 3.90
N GLY A 91 3.43 -19.54 3.82
CA GLY A 91 2.18 -20.18 4.22
C GLY A 91 1.87 -20.06 5.71
N ASP A 92 2.89 -20.01 6.57
CA ASP A 92 2.71 -19.76 8.00
C ASP A 92 2.24 -18.31 8.28
N ILE A 93 2.72 -17.32 7.53
CA ILE A 93 2.21 -15.94 7.60
C ILE A 93 0.76 -15.88 7.12
N ALA A 94 0.45 -16.51 5.98
CA ALA A 94 -0.91 -16.60 5.46
C ALA A 94 -1.87 -17.25 6.47
N LEU A 95 -1.44 -18.31 7.15
CA LEU A 95 -2.23 -18.98 8.17
C LEU A 95 -2.49 -18.09 9.40
N VAL A 96 -1.48 -17.35 9.86
CA VAL A 96 -1.65 -16.38 10.97
C VAL A 96 -2.65 -15.28 10.58
N GLU A 97 -2.55 -14.71 9.39
CA GLU A 97 -3.48 -13.71 8.92
C GLU A 97 -4.91 -14.25 8.82
N ALA A 98 -5.08 -15.43 8.24
CA ALA A 98 -6.38 -16.10 8.12
C ALA A 98 -7.01 -16.39 9.49
N SER A 99 -6.21 -16.89 10.43
CA SER A 99 -6.66 -17.22 11.80
C SER A 99 -7.14 -15.99 12.58
N LEU A 100 -6.51 -14.85 12.36
CA LEU A 100 -6.84 -13.60 13.03
C LEU A 100 -7.90 -12.75 12.29
N SER A 101 -8.34 -13.17 11.10
CA SER A 101 -9.27 -12.42 10.26
C SER A 101 -10.60 -12.15 10.96
N SER A 102 -11.31 -13.20 11.39
CA SER A 102 -12.63 -13.05 12.04
C SER A 102 -12.58 -12.24 13.34
N PRO A 103 -11.67 -12.53 14.30
CA PRO A 103 -11.61 -11.74 15.52
C PRO A 103 -11.19 -10.28 15.29
N SER A 104 -10.42 -9.99 14.25
CA SER A 104 -10.07 -8.61 13.88
C SER A 104 -11.25 -7.87 13.27
N PHE A 105 -12.03 -8.51 12.40
CA PHE A 105 -13.24 -7.94 11.83
C PHE A 105 -14.32 -7.66 12.89
N LEU A 106 -14.63 -8.66 13.72
CA LEU A 106 -15.66 -8.53 14.76
C LEU A 106 -15.31 -7.43 15.77
N ARG A 107 -14.02 -7.28 16.09
CA ARG A 107 -13.58 -6.15 16.91
C ARG A 107 -13.91 -4.79 16.29
N LEU A 108 -13.73 -4.62 14.99
CA LEU A 108 -14.11 -3.36 14.31
C LEU A 108 -15.62 -3.13 14.33
N VAL A 109 -16.41 -4.20 14.23
CA VAL A 109 -17.87 -4.15 14.42
C VAL A 109 -18.22 -3.67 15.84
N ASP A 110 -17.60 -4.25 16.86
CA ASP A 110 -17.81 -3.89 18.27
C ASP A 110 -17.42 -2.43 18.55
N LEU A 111 -16.41 -1.91 17.86
CA LEU A 111 -16.03 -0.49 17.92
C LEU A 111 -17.00 0.43 17.16
N GLY A 112 -17.99 -0.12 16.48
CA GLY A 112 -19.03 0.64 15.78
C GLY A 112 -18.69 1.06 14.35
N VAL A 113 -17.80 0.34 13.67
CA VAL A 113 -17.64 0.52 12.22
C VAL A 113 -18.91 0.02 11.53
N PRO A 114 -19.58 0.83 10.67
CA PRO A 114 -20.95 0.57 10.21
C PRO A 114 -21.00 -0.43 9.04
N PHE A 115 -20.47 -1.64 9.21
CA PHE A 115 -20.60 -2.68 8.21
C PHE A 115 -22.05 -3.15 8.08
N PRO A 116 -22.59 -3.25 6.85
CA PRO A 116 -23.96 -3.63 6.64
C PRO A 116 -24.20 -5.12 6.90
N THR A 117 -25.40 -5.42 7.41
CA THR A 117 -25.90 -6.80 7.56
C THR A 117 -27.21 -6.96 6.78
N ASN A 118 -27.57 -8.20 6.48
CA ASN A 118 -28.92 -8.49 6.07
C ASN A 118 -29.90 -8.40 7.27
N ARG A 119 -31.19 -8.62 7.00
CA ARG A 119 -32.25 -8.59 8.03
C ARG A 119 -32.08 -9.60 9.20
N TYR A 120 -31.16 -10.56 9.06
CA TYR A 120 -30.87 -11.57 10.07
C TYR A 120 -29.54 -11.35 10.79
N GLY A 121 -28.84 -10.26 10.47
CA GLY A 121 -27.57 -9.92 11.09
C GLY A 121 -26.33 -10.55 10.43
N GLU A 122 -26.47 -11.20 9.26
CA GLU A 122 -25.33 -11.75 8.54
C GLU A 122 -24.58 -10.65 7.77
N TYR A 123 -23.25 -10.62 7.90
CA TYR A 123 -22.37 -9.75 7.14
C TYR A 123 -22.16 -10.28 5.73
N ILE A 124 -23.05 -9.94 4.82
CA ILE A 124 -23.04 -10.41 3.43
C ILE A 124 -21.80 -9.92 2.71
N GLY A 125 -21.09 -10.85 2.09
CA GLY A 125 -19.91 -10.59 1.30
C GLY A 125 -20.18 -10.51 -0.21
N TYR A 126 -19.21 -9.89 -0.91
CA TYR A 126 -19.17 -9.87 -2.36
C TYR A 126 -17.79 -10.33 -2.86
N LYS A 127 -17.73 -10.74 -4.13
CA LYS A 127 -16.51 -11.23 -4.76
C LYS A 127 -15.63 -10.08 -5.23
N THR A 128 -14.33 -10.19 -5.01
CA THR A 128 -13.30 -9.29 -5.56
C THR A 128 -12.33 -10.07 -6.45
N ASP A 129 -11.42 -9.36 -7.10
CA ASP A 129 -10.38 -10.01 -7.90
C ASP A 129 -9.46 -10.87 -7.02
N HIS A 130 -9.01 -11.98 -7.57
CA HIS A 130 -8.19 -13.00 -6.87
C HIS A 130 -8.87 -13.63 -5.64
N ASP A 131 -10.20 -13.59 -5.55
CA ASP A 131 -10.97 -14.23 -4.47
C ASP A 131 -11.93 -15.27 -5.05
N PRO A 132 -11.78 -16.56 -4.74
CA PRO A 132 -12.72 -17.60 -5.17
C PRO A 132 -14.04 -17.55 -4.40
N HIS A 133 -14.06 -16.89 -3.23
CA HIS A 133 -15.21 -16.78 -2.32
C HIS A 133 -15.83 -15.38 -2.33
N ARG A 134 -16.76 -15.11 -1.42
CA ARG A 134 -17.40 -13.80 -1.19
C ARG A 134 -16.94 -13.23 0.14
N ARG A 135 -15.64 -12.96 0.28
CA ARG A 135 -15.02 -12.52 1.53
C ARG A 135 -15.01 -11.01 1.74
N ALA A 136 -15.26 -10.24 0.68
CA ALA A 136 -15.24 -8.79 0.74
C ALA A 136 -16.50 -8.22 1.39
N THR A 137 -16.36 -7.21 2.23
CA THR A 137 -17.44 -6.37 2.75
C THR A 137 -17.03 -4.91 2.74
N SER A 138 -17.98 -3.99 2.93
CA SER A 138 -17.69 -2.55 2.85
C SER A 138 -18.71 -1.76 3.64
N ALA A 139 -18.28 -0.65 4.21
CA ALA A 139 -19.13 0.41 4.76
C ALA A 139 -19.21 1.63 3.80
N GLY A 140 -19.00 1.41 2.50
CA GLY A 140 -18.96 2.45 1.48
C GLY A 140 -17.57 3.05 1.23
N PRO A 141 -17.47 4.19 0.54
CA PRO A 141 -16.19 4.81 0.15
C PRO A 141 -15.24 5.09 1.31
N TYR A 142 -15.78 5.30 2.50
CA TYR A 142 -15.06 5.70 3.70
C TYR A 142 -14.79 4.56 4.69
N THR A 143 -14.82 3.31 4.28
CA THR A 143 -14.64 2.15 5.19
C THR A 143 -13.39 2.27 6.06
N SER A 144 -12.21 2.52 5.49
CA SER A 144 -10.97 2.65 6.27
C SER A 144 -10.91 3.92 7.10
N ARG A 145 -11.58 4.98 6.67
CA ARG A 145 -11.73 6.19 7.46
C ARG A 145 -12.56 5.91 8.72
N PHE A 146 -13.70 5.26 8.59
CA PHE A 146 -14.51 4.87 9.75
C PHE A 146 -13.73 3.96 10.70
N MET A 147 -12.99 2.98 10.18
CA MET A 147 -12.11 2.14 10.99
C MET A 147 -11.11 3.00 11.78
N THR A 148 -10.42 3.91 11.09
CA THR A 148 -9.38 4.75 11.71
C THR A 148 -9.97 5.68 12.78
N GLU A 149 -11.11 6.31 12.50
CA GLU A 149 -11.79 7.21 13.43
C GLU A 149 -12.30 6.49 14.69
N ARG A 150 -12.78 5.24 14.55
CA ARG A 150 -13.20 4.44 15.72
C ARG A 150 -12.02 3.98 16.56
N LEU A 151 -10.92 3.58 15.92
CA LEU A 151 -9.69 3.20 16.62
C LEU A 151 -9.02 4.42 17.29
N GLU A 152 -9.01 5.58 16.65
CA GLU A 152 -8.55 6.85 17.25
C GLU A 152 -9.34 7.19 18.52
N ALA A 153 -10.66 7.10 18.44
CA ALA A 153 -11.53 7.39 19.58
C ALA A 153 -11.24 6.47 20.81
N GLU A 154 -10.91 5.20 20.60
CA GLU A 154 -10.48 4.33 21.71
C GLU A 154 -9.12 4.75 22.28
N VAL A 155 -8.15 5.09 21.42
CA VAL A 155 -6.84 5.58 21.85
C VAL A 155 -6.93 6.87 22.65
N GLU A 156 -7.79 7.80 22.23
CA GLU A 156 -8.08 9.06 22.97
C GLU A 156 -8.75 8.78 24.32
N LYS A 157 -9.74 7.90 24.35
CA LYS A 157 -10.45 7.47 25.56
C LYS A 157 -9.51 6.82 26.57
N ASP A 158 -8.55 6.02 26.09
CA ASP A 158 -7.54 5.36 26.90
C ASP A 158 -6.45 6.33 27.39
N GLY A 159 -6.42 7.56 26.90
CA GLY A 159 -5.46 8.60 27.29
C GLY A 159 -4.03 8.32 26.83
N ILE A 160 -3.86 7.60 25.73
CA ILE A 160 -2.54 7.30 25.16
C ILE A 160 -1.95 8.57 24.56
N GLU A 161 -0.70 8.88 24.92
CA GLU A 161 -0.01 10.08 24.45
C GLU A 161 0.25 10.01 22.95
N ILE A 162 -0.18 11.04 22.19
CA ILE A 162 0.06 11.19 20.75
C ILE A 162 0.83 12.47 20.52
N LEU A 163 2.00 12.36 19.89
CA LEU A 163 2.83 13.49 19.49
C LEU A 163 2.69 13.70 17.97
N ASP A 164 2.08 14.80 17.60
CA ASP A 164 1.79 15.18 16.23
C ASP A 164 2.86 16.09 15.61
N GLY A 165 3.01 16.05 14.29
CA GLY A 165 3.91 16.92 13.54
C GLY A 165 5.38 16.51 13.60
N LEU A 166 5.69 15.29 14.00
CA LEU A 166 7.03 14.74 14.13
C LEU A 166 7.31 13.68 13.06
N GLN A 167 8.27 13.98 12.21
CA GLN A 167 8.71 13.05 11.16
C GLN A 167 9.85 12.16 11.66
N LEU A 168 9.70 10.84 11.47
CA LEU A 168 10.78 9.89 11.67
C LEU A 168 11.91 10.16 10.68
N VAL A 169 13.15 10.26 11.17
CA VAL A 169 14.33 10.49 10.33
C VAL A 169 15.40 9.43 10.50
N ARG A 170 15.43 8.73 11.65
CA ARG A 170 16.35 7.62 11.89
C ARG A 170 15.82 6.63 12.91
N ILE A 171 16.10 5.34 12.70
CA ILE A 171 15.91 4.27 13.69
C ILE A 171 17.28 3.97 14.30
N LEU A 172 17.36 3.95 15.63
CA LEU A 172 18.57 3.63 16.38
C LEU A 172 18.63 2.12 16.58
N VAL A 173 19.66 1.50 16.02
CA VAL A 173 19.91 0.06 16.13
C VAL A 173 21.33 -0.18 16.64
N LYS A 174 21.48 -1.10 17.59
CA LYS A 174 22.77 -1.60 18.06
C LYS A 174 22.65 -3.09 18.35
N ASP A 175 23.67 -3.85 17.95
CA ASP A 175 23.73 -5.30 18.15
C ASP A 175 22.46 -6.03 17.60
N ASN A 176 21.97 -5.56 16.45
CA ASN A 176 20.74 -6.03 15.80
C ASN A 176 19.46 -5.89 16.66
N GLU A 177 19.44 -4.93 17.59
CA GLU A 177 18.28 -4.60 18.44
C GLU A 177 17.93 -3.12 18.29
N VAL A 178 16.63 -2.78 18.30
CA VAL A 178 16.17 -1.40 18.40
C VAL A 178 16.58 -0.79 19.74
N LYS A 179 17.07 0.44 19.69
CA LYS A 179 17.36 1.25 20.88
C LYS A 179 16.49 2.51 20.93
N GLY A 180 15.84 2.87 19.83
CA GLY A 180 14.97 4.02 19.74
C GLY A 180 14.84 4.58 18.33
N ALA A 181 14.38 5.83 18.24
CA ALA A 181 14.25 6.55 16.98
C ALA A 181 14.49 8.05 17.17
N VAL A 182 14.86 8.73 16.10
CA VAL A 182 15.06 10.19 16.07
C VAL A 182 14.05 10.80 15.13
N PHE A 183 13.50 11.93 15.53
CA PHE A 183 12.45 12.66 14.85
C PHE A 183 12.85 14.13 14.68
N ILE A 184 12.24 14.76 13.68
CA ILE A 184 12.30 16.20 13.46
C ILE A 184 10.88 16.79 13.46
N HIS A 185 10.69 17.86 14.19
CA HIS A 185 9.40 18.55 14.23
C HIS A 185 9.21 19.39 12.94
N ARG A 186 8.16 19.11 12.17
CA ARG A 186 7.97 19.66 10.83
C ARG A 186 7.77 21.18 10.77
N LYS A 187 7.32 21.81 11.86
CA LYS A 187 7.13 23.27 11.92
C LYS A 187 8.33 24.01 12.49
N THR A 188 9.00 23.43 13.50
CA THR A 188 10.07 24.13 14.23
C THR A 188 11.47 23.70 13.80
N GLY A 189 11.63 22.52 13.14
CA GLY A 189 12.92 21.93 12.84
C GLY A 189 13.65 21.34 14.05
N GLU A 190 13.06 21.39 15.24
CA GLU A 190 13.64 20.82 16.45
C GLU A 190 13.75 19.30 16.35
N THR A 191 14.87 18.77 16.81
CA THR A 191 15.10 17.33 16.85
C THR A 191 14.71 16.75 18.21
N MET A 192 14.14 15.54 18.17
CA MET A 192 13.75 14.78 19.35
C MET A 192 14.15 13.31 19.17
N ALA A 193 14.69 12.71 20.20
CA ALA A 193 14.96 11.28 20.24
C ALA A 193 14.04 10.59 21.24
N VAL A 194 13.59 9.37 20.91
CA VAL A 194 12.82 8.53 21.81
C VAL A 194 13.50 7.17 21.89
N LEU A 195 14.01 6.84 23.06
CA LEU A 195 14.56 5.51 23.35
C LEU A 195 13.42 4.54 23.61
N CYS A 196 13.47 3.36 23.04
CA CYS A 196 12.45 2.34 23.23
C CYS A 196 13.02 0.93 23.12
N ARG A 197 12.33 -0.03 23.74
CA ARG A 197 12.58 -1.46 23.59
C ARG A 197 11.92 -2.00 22.34
N ASN A 198 10.69 -1.56 22.11
CA ASN A 198 9.87 -2.00 20.97
C ASN A 198 9.49 -0.78 20.13
N LEU A 199 9.69 -0.90 18.82
CA LEU A 199 9.27 0.07 17.82
C LEU A 199 8.26 -0.58 16.89
N VAL A 200 7.00 -0.19 17.01
CA VAL A 200 5.94 -0.57 16.06
C VAL A 200 5.94 0.43 14.92
N LEU A 201 6.37 -0.01 13.74
CA LEU A 201 6.46 0.82 12.54
C LEU A 201 5.17 0.66 11.72
N ALA A 202 4.27 1.64 11.81
CA ALA A 202 2.95 1.66 11.17
C ALA A 202 2.82 2.79 10.14
N THR A 203 3.90 3.04 9.37
CA THR A 203 4.06 4.20 8.50
C THR A 203 3.46 4.02 7.11
N GLY A 204 2.79 2.89 6.84
CA GLY A 204 2.22 2.58 5.52
C GLY A 204 3.28 2.32 4.44
N GLY A 205 2.83 2.18 3.20
CA GLY A 205 3.70 1.95 2.05
C GLY A 205 4.52 3.18 1.64
N PRO A 206 5.63 3.00 0.90
CA PRO A 206 6.54 4.08 0.52
C PRO A 206 6.04 4.84 -0.72
N ALA A 207 4.81 5.35 -0.67
CA ALA A 207 4.15 6.02 -1.79
C ALA A 207 4.84 7.29 -2.26
N GLY A 208 5.63 7.92 -1.41
CA GLY A 208 6.41 9.11 -1.72
C GLY A 208 7.45 8.95 -2.83
N ILE A 209 7.74 7.71 -3.25
CA ILE A 209 8.66 7.45 -4.37
C ILE A 209 8.04 7.65 -5.76
N TYR A 210 6.70 7.77 -5.87
CA TYR A 210 5.99 7.95 -7.14
C TYR A 210 5.34 9.33 -7.24
N SER A 211 5.37 9.94 -8.40
CA SER A 211 4.57 11.14 -8.71
C SER A 211 3.10 10.77 -8.98
N LEU A 212 2.86 9.68 -9.73
CA LEU A 212 1.55 9.10 -9.98
C LEU A 212 1.22 8.05 -8.95
N SER A 213 0.35 8.40 -8.01
CA SER A 213 0.03 7.58 -6.85
C SER A 213 -1.36 7.92 -6.32
N VAL A 214 -2.11 6.91 -5.89
CA VAL A 214 -3.42 7.09 -5.26
C VAL A 214 -3.34 7.56 -3.81
N TYR A 215 -2.18 7.41 -3.19
CA TYR A 215 -1.99 7.82 -1.80
C TYR A 215 -2.07 9.34 -1.65
N PRO A 216 -2.51 9.86 -0.50
CA PRO A 216 -2.52 11.30 -0.28
C PRO A 216 -1.10 11.88 -0.35
N MET A 217 -0.98 13.15 -0.73
CA MET A 217 0.31 13.84 -0.83
C MET A 217 1.11 13.86 0.48
N SER A 218 0.44 13.64 1.61
CA SER A 218 1.03 13.56 2.95
C SER A 218 1.61 12.19 3.31
N GLN A 219 1.44 11.17 2.46
CA GLN A 219 1.95 9.82 2.72
C GLN A 219 3.31 9.62 2.07
N PHE A 220 4.33 9.40 2.86
CA PHE A 220 5.71 9.19 2.37
C PHE A 220 6.24 7.79 2.66
N GLY A 221 5.82 7.20 3.78
CA GLY A 221 6.38 5.96 4.32
C GLY A 221 7.77 6.17 4.97
N ALA A 222 8.29 5.12 5.58
CA ALA A 222 9.60 5.14 6.22
C ALA A 222 10.47 3.92 5.83
N THR A 223 10.18 3.32 4.69
CA THR A 223 10.85 2.09 4.24
C THR A 223 12.35 2.29 4.06
N GLY A 224 12.79 3.39 3.42
CA GLY A 224 14.22 3.70 3.25
C GLY A 224 14.95 3.91 4.58
N ILE A 225 14.29 4.53 5.56
CA ILE A 225 14.84 4.72 6.91
C ILE A 225 15.04 3.37 7.61
N ALA A 226 14.08 2.46 7.48
CA ALA A 226 14.18 1.12 8.07
C ALA A 226 15.26 0.27 7.37
N LEU A 227 15.35 0.34 6.03
CA LEU A 227 16.39 -0.33 5.25
C LEU A 227 17.80 0.20 5.62
N GLU A 228 17.96 1.51 5.78
CA GLU A 228 19.21 2.13 6.21
C GLU A 228 19.62 1.70 7.64
N ALA A 229 18.63 1.42 8.51
CA ALA A 229 18.86 0.88 9.84
C ALA A 229 19.21 -0.62 9.84
N GLY A 230 19.19 -1.30 8.69
CA GLY A 230 19.53 -2.72 8.55
C GLY A 230 18.31 -3.67 8.51
N ALA A 231 17.10 -3.14 8.47
CA ALA A 231 15.92 -3.97 8.21
C ALA A 231 16.00 -4.56 6.80
N MET A 232 15.58 -5.81 6.63
CA MET A 232 15.51 -6.45 5.33
C MET A 232 14.18 -6.16 4.64
N GLY A 233 14.23 -6.03 3.32
CA GLY A 233 13.05 -5.99 2.46
C GLY A 233 12.68 -7.39 1.93
N ARG A 234 11.41 -7.56 1.54
CA ARG A 234 10.91 -8.77 0.90
C ARG A 234 9.94 -8.40 -0.21
N ASN A 235 10.03 -9.08 -1.37
CA ASN A 235 9.13 -8.89 -2.50
C ASN A 235 9.01 -7.43 -2.95
N LEU A 236 10.10 -6.67 -2.96
CA LEU A 236 10.08 -5.25 -3.29
C LEU A 236 9.74 -4.98 -4.76
N THR A 237 9.77 -6.01 -5.60
CA THR A 237 9.31 -5.98 -6.99
C THR A 237 7.79 -5.89 -7.11
N GLU A 238 7.05 -6.29 -6.05
CA GLU A 238 5.60 -6.51 -6.08
C GLU A 238 4.84 -5.27 -5.60
N TRP A 239 4.29 -4.56 -6.57
CA TRP A 239 3.38 -3.46 -6.40
C TRP A 239 2.06 -3.74 -7.12
N GLN A 240 1.02 -3.02 -6.76
CA GLN A 240 -0.21 -2.93 -7.54
C GLN A 240 -0.34 -1.53 -8.14
N TYR A 241 -0.72 -1.49 -9.41
CA TYR A 241 -0.98 -0.25 -10.16
C TYR A 241 -2.38 -0.32 -10.75
N GLY A 242 -3.03 0.83 -10.90
CA GLY A 242 -4.34 0.89 -11.50
C GLY A 242 -4.80 2.33 -11.70
N LEU A 243 -5.91 2.52 -12.39
CA LEU A 243 -6.43 3.84 -12.68
C LEU A 243 -6.95 4.53 -11.41
N ALA A 244 -6.55 5.76 -11.20
CA ALA A 244 -7.02 6.60 -10.12
C ALA A 244 -7.26 8.02 -10.61
N SER A 245 -8.19 8.75 -9.98
CA SER A 245 -8.29 10.19 -10.18
C SER A 245 -7.08 10.90 -9.57
N LEU A 246 -6.66 11.98 -10.18
CA LEU A 246 -5.47 12.74 -9.78
C LEU A 246 -5.80 13.85 -8.78
N SER A 247 -7.03 14.39 -8.84
CA SER A 247 -7.53 15.41 -7.93
C SER A 247 -9.05 15.27 -7.77
N PRO A 248 -9.53 14.84 -6.60
CA PRO A 248 -8.81 14.21 -5.50
C PRO A 248 -8.17 12.88 -5.91
N ARG A 249 -7.12 12.45 -5.20
CA ARG A 249 -6.49 11.14 -5.42
C ARG A 249 -7.40 10.03 -4.87
N TRP A 250 -7.95 9.22 -5.78
CA TRP A 250 -8.94 8.20 -5.42
C TRP A 250 -8.99 7.08 -6.44
N ASN A 251 -9.13 5.82 -6.00
CA ASN A 251 -9.29 4.70 -6.92
C ASN A 251 -10.59 4.78 -7.69
N VAL A 252 -10.51 4.69 -9.02
CA VAL A 252 -11.69 4.68 -9.90
C VAL A 252 -12.12 3.27 -10.32
N SER A 253 -12.00 2.30 -9.40
CA SER A 253 -12.47 0.92 -9.56
C SER A 253 -13.98 0.76 -9.28
N GLY A 254 -14.47 -0.46 -9.32
CA GLY A 254 -15.83 -0.80 -8.94
C GLY A 254 -16.90 -0.11 -9.79
N SER A 255 -17.86 0.50 -9.11
CA SER A 255 -19.00 1.14 -9.77
C SER A 255 -18.62 2.28 -10.71
N TYR A 256 -17.50 2.96 -10.52
CA TYR A 256 -17.04 3.99 -11.47
C TYR A 256 -16.83 3.44 -12.88
N MET A 257 -16.32 2.21 -13.00
CA MET A 257 -16.11 1.54 -14.30
C MET A 257 -17.34 0.75 -14.76
N GLN A 258 -18.04 0.11 -13.81
CA GLN A 258 -19.20 -0.73 -14.13
C GLN A 258 -20.36 0.05 -14.76
N VAL A 259 -20.44 1.35 -14.52
CA VAL A 259 -21.43 2.22 -15.15
C VAL A 259 -21.08 2.66 -16.57
N LEU A 260 -20.03 2.11 -17.15
CA LEU A 260 -19.59 2.34 -18.53
C LEU A 260 -19.37 3.83 -18.85
N PRO A 261 -18.43 4.51 -18.17
CA PRO A 261 -18.09 5.88 -18.47
C PRO A 261 -17.40 5.97 -19.84
N ARG A 262 -17.44 7.15 -20.48
CA ARG A 262 -16.64 7.44 -21.65
C ARG A 262 -15.21 7.76 -21.23
N PHE A 263 -14.25 7.13 -21.86
CA PHE A 263 -12.83 7.46 -21.73
C PHE A 263 -12.46 8.45 -22.83
N VAL A 264 -11.90 9.58 -22.45
CA VAL A 264 -11.49 10.63 -23.36
C VAL A 264 -10.10 11.15 -23.02
N SER A 265 -9.25 11.37 -24.01
CA SER A 265 -8.00 12.09 -23.83
C SER A 265 -8.06 13.44 -24.52
N ILE A 266 -7.37 14.45 -23.96
CA ILE A 266 -7.38 15.84 -24.43
C ILE A 266 -5.94 16.29 -24.61
N ASP A 267 -5.62 16.82 -25.80
CA ASP A 267 -4.32 17.40 -26.10
C ASP A 267 -4.18 18.86 -25.62
N GLU A 268 -3.01 19.46 -25.85
CA GLU A 268 -2.72 20.84 -25.42
C GLU A 268 -3.58 21.88 -26.17
N GLU A 269 -4.09 21.56 -27.36
CA GLU A 269 -5.01 22.41 -28.12
C GLU A 269 -6.47 22.27 -27.70
N GLY A 270 -6.76 21.35 -26.76
CA GLY A 270 -8.12 21.08 -26.25
C GLY A 270 -8.93 20.12 -27.12
N LYS A 271 -8.32 19.41 -28.07
CA LYS A 271 -9.00 18.44 -28.92
C LYS A 271 -9.18 17.12 -28.16
N GLU A 272 -10.40 16.59 -28.24
CA GLU A 272 -10.80 15.32 -27.63
C GLU A 272 -10.56 14.12 -28.56
N TYR A 273 -10.23 12.96 -27.94
CA TYR A 273 -10.03 11.67 -28.62
C TYR A 273 -10.68 10.55 -27.82
N ASP A 274 -11.59 9.81 -28.44
CA ASP A 274 -12.19 8.58 -27.91
C ASP A 274 -11.27 7.38 -28.19
N PHE A 275 -10.14 7.34 -27.53
CA PHE A 275 -8.98 6.53 -27.88
C PHE A 275 -9.16 5.01 -27.69
N LEU A 276 -10.11 4.55 -26.87
CA LEU A 276 -10.31 3.11 -26.66
C LEU A 276 -10.76 2.41 -27.94
N SER A 277 -11.55 3.05 -28.78
CA SER A 277 -12.05 2.51 -30.03
C SER A 277 -10.95 2.30 -31.09
N ASP A 278 -9.82 2.99 -30.97
CA ASP A 278 -8.68 2.80 -31.88
C ASP A 278 -7.97 1.45 -31.71
N TYR A 279 -8.14 0.80 -30.55
CA TYR A 279 -7.42 -0.41 -30.17
C TYR A 279 -8.30 -1.64 -30.00
N VAL A 280 -9.59 -1.46 -29.75
CA VAL A 280 -10.54 -2.56 -29.50
C VAL A 280 -11.43 -2.77 -30.71
N TYR A 281 -11.62 -4.04 -31.12
CA TYR A 281 -12.22 -4.40 -32.41
C TYR A 281 -13.69 -4.05 -32.57
N SER A 282 -14.45 -3.97 -31.46
CA SER A 282 -15.86 -3.65 -31.52
C SER A 282 -16.30 -2.87 -30.27
N ARG A 283 -17.33 -2.06 -30.44
CA ARG A 283 -17.92 -1.29 -29.35
C ARG A 283 -18.43 -2.18 -28.20
N PRO A 284 -19.16 -3.30 -28.43
CA PRO A 284 -19.55 -4.20 -27.35
C PRO A 284 -18.38 -4.80 -26.58
N GLU A 285 -17.27 -5.12 -27.26
CA GLU A 285 -16.05 -5.60 -26.61
C GLU A 285 -15.42 -4.51 -25.75
N MET A 286 -15.30 -3.29 -26.26
CA MET A 286 -14.80 -2.12 -25.51
C MET A 286 -15.61 -1.91 -24.22
N LEU A 287 -16.94 -1.85 -24.33
CA LEU A 287 -17.84 -1.65 -23.18
C LEU A 287 -17.70 -2.81 -22.17
N SER A 288 -17.55 -4.04 -22.65
CA SER A 288 -17.33 -5.20 -21.77
C SER A 288 -16.02 -5.12 -21.03
N ARG A 289 -14.94 -4.66 -21.65
CA ARG A 289 -13.63 -4.47 -21.01
C ARG A 289 -13.66 -3.33 -19.99
N VAL A 290 -14.35 -2.23 -20.28
CA VAL A 290 -14.57 -1.14 -19.31
C VAL A 290 -15.37 -1.64 -18.11
N PHE A 291 -16.44 -2.42 -18.33
CA PHE A 291 -17.19 -3.05 -17.23
C PHE A 291 -16.31 -3.95 -16.37
N LEU A 292 -15.53 -4.84 -17.01
CA LEU A 292 -14.60 -5.73 -16.31
C LEU A 292 -13.58 -4.98 -15.48
N LYS A 293 -13.14 -3.78 -15.90
CA LYS A 293 -12.21 -2.94 -15.12
C LYS A 293 -12.76 -2.56 -13.75
N GLY A 294 -14.06 -2.65 -13.53
CA GLY A 294 -14.67 -2.42 -12.23
C GLY A 294 -14.26 -3.41 -11.16
N TYR A 295 -13.97 -4.67 -11.51
CA TYR A 295 -13.55 -5.69 -10.54
C TYR A 295 -12.27 -6.44 -10.92
N GLN A 296 -11.81 -6.45 -12.17
CA GLN A 296 -10.47 -6.86 -12.56
C GLN A 296 -9.49 -5.71 -12.24
N TRP A 297 -9.28 -5.53 -10.99
CA TRP A 297 -8.46 -4.46 -10.39
C TRP A 297 -7.46 -5.06 -9.41
N PRO A 298 -6.19 -4.69 -9.44
CA PRO A 298 -5.47 -3.68 -10.24
C PRO A 298 -5.11 -4.14 -11.65
N PHE A 299 -4.15 -3.46 -12.33
CA PHE A 299 -3.51 -3.96 -13.54
C PHE A 299 -2.93 -5.36 -13.27
N ASP A 300 -3.26 -6.31 -14.15
CA ASP A 300 -2.74 -7.68 -14.11
C ASP A 300 -2.28 -8.05 -15.53
N VAL A 301 -1.00 -8.33 -15.68
CA VAL A 301 -0.41 -8.60 -16.99
C VAL A 301 -1.06 -9.81 -17.68
N ARG A 302 -1.59 -10.78 -16.92
CA ARG A 302 -2.31 -11.95 -17.46
C ARG A 302 -3.65 -11.55 -18.13
N LYS A 303 -4.19 -10.39 -17.77
CA LYS A 303 -5.48 -9.85 -18.27
C LYS A 303 -5.29 -8.78 -19.34
N LEU A 304 -4.08 -8.66 -19.91
CA LEU A 304 -3.81 -7.64 -20.92
C LEU A 304 -4.53 -7.95 -22.23
N GLU A 305 -4.44 -9.17 -22.75
CA GLU A 305 -5.05 -9.53 -24.04
C GLU A 305 -6.56 -9.80 -23.96
N THR A 306 -7.00 -10.52 -22.95
CA THR A 306 -8.37 -11.05 -22.86
C THR A 306 -9.23 -10.35 -21.81
N GLY A 307 -8.63 -9.60 -20.90
CA GLY A 307 -9.30 -8.91 -19.80
C GLY A 307 -9.30 -7.39 -19.94
N SER A 308 -9.39 -6.72 -18.80
CA SER A 308 -9.53 -5.27 -18.72
C SER A 308 -8.21 -4.49 -18.63
N SER A 309 -7.06 -5.16 -18.45
CA SER A 309 -5.78 -4.47 -18.25
C SER A 309 -5.28 -3.72 -19.48
N ILE A 310 -5.82 -3.99 -20.66
CA ILE A 310 -5.59 -3.17 -21.85
C ILE A 310 -6.01 -1.71 -21.64
N VAL A 311 -7.08 -1.46 -20.88
CA VAL A 311 -7.56 -0.09 -20.61
C VAL A 311 -6.51 0.72 -19.84
N ASP A 312 -5.80 0.10 -18.88
CA ASP A 312 -4.70 0.74 -18.15
C ASP A 312 -3.56 1.15 -19.10
N VAL A 313 -3.18 0.25 -20.01
CA VAL A 313 -2.10 0.50 -21.00
C VAL A 313 -2.50 1.62 -21.96
N LEU A 314 -3.75 1.64 -22.42
CA LEU A 314 -4.22 2.68 -23.34
C LEU A 314 -4.23 4.06 -22.67
N CYS A 315 -4.64 4.15 -21.41
CA CYS A 315 -4.52 5.39 -20.63
C CYS A 315 -3.06 5.85 -20.47
N TYR A 316 -2.14 4.90 -20.23
CA TYR A 316 -0.72 5.20 -20.17
C TYR A 316 -0.19 5.73 -21.52
N LEU A 317 -0.56 5.09 -22.63
CA LEU A 317 -0.15 5.52 -23.98
C LEU A 317 -0.64 6.93 -24.34
N GLU A 318 -1.85 7.28 -23.95
CA GLU A 318 -2.35 8.65 -24.17
C GLU A 318 -1.57 9.67 -23.33
N ALA A 319 -1.23 9.33 -22.10
CA ALA A 319 -0.38 10.19 -21.26
C ALA A 319 1.06 10.35 -21.83
N GLU A 320 1.65 9.29 -22.39
CA GLU A 320 2.94 9.39 -23.11
C GLU A 320 2.90 10.33 -24.33
N LYS A 321 1.76 10.43 -24.99
CA LYS A 321 1.56 11.42 -26.10
C LYS A 321 1.42 12.86 -25.61
N GLY A 322 1.55 13.11 -24.30
CA GLY A 322 1.36 14.42 -23.68
C GLY A 322 -0.11 14.81 -23.46
N ARG A 323 -1.05 13.88 -23.63
CA ARG A 323 -2.48 14.12 -23.45
C ARG A 323 -2.89 13.86 -21.99
N LYS A 324 -3.88 14.61 -21.52
CA LYS A 324 -4.55 14.32 -20.26
C LYS A 324 -5.69 13.35 -20.49
N VAL A 325 -5.83 12.37 -19.62
CA VAL A 325 -6.85 11.31 -19.72
C VAL A 325 -7.96 11.56 -18.70
N TYR A 326 -9.21 11.38 -19.12
CA TYR A 326 -10.39 11.67 -18.30
C TYR A 326 -11.43 10.57 -18.39
N LEU A 327 -12.24 10.47 -17.33
CA LEU A 327 -13.57 9.81 -17.35
C LEU A 327 -14.66 10.87 -17.50
N ASP A 328 -15.52 10.67 -18.49
CA ASP A 328 -16.73 11.44 -18.71
C ASP A 328 -17.94 10.61 -18.26
N PHE A 329 -18.63 11.09 -17.24
CA PHE A 329 -19.84 10.46 -16.71
C PHE A 329 -21.13 11.06 -17.29
N MET A 330 -21.03 12.18 -18.02
CA MET A 330 -22.19 12.87 -18.64
C MET A 330 -22.64 12.20 -19.92
N HIS A 331 -21.71 11.60 -20.66
CA HIS A 331 -21.97 11.02 -21.98
C HIS A 331 -21.57 9.54 -22.02
N ASN A 332 -22.32 8.77 -22.79
CA ASN A 332 -21.95 7.40 -23.11
C ASN A 332 -20.75 7.37 -24.07
N PRO A 333 -19.96 6.29 -24.08
CA PRO A 333 -18.93 6.08 -25.09
C PRO A 333 -19.46 6.31 -26.51
N ASP A 334 -18.69 7.02 -27.34
CA ASP A 334 -19.02 7.42 -28.71
C ASP A 334 -20.33 8.24 -28.84
N PHE A 335 -20.84 8.81 -27.73
CA PHE A 335 -22.11 9.53 -27.67
C PHE A 335 -23.33 8.72 -28.10
N LEU A 336 -23.22 7.39 -28.12
CA LEU A 336 -24.29 6.48 -28.57
C LEU A 336 -24.99 5.78 -27.39
N PRO A 337 -26.27 5.41 -27.51
CA PRO A 337 -26.93 4.59 -26.50
C PRO A 337 -26.18 3.26 -26.24
N ILE A 338 -26.31 2.72 -25.05
CA ILE A 338 -25.69 1.43 -24.70
C ILE A 338 -26.42 0.30 -25.47
N PRO A 339 -25.70 -0.57 -26.19
CA PRO A 339 -26.25 -1.71 -26.89
C PRO A 339 -26.48 -2.88 -25.92
N TRP A 340 -27.48 -2.79 -25.06
CA TRP A 340 -27.69 -3.71 -23.93
C TRP A 340 -27.61 -5.20 -24.30
N MET A 341 -28.16 -5.57 -25.47
CA MET A 341 -28.20 -6.97 -25.91
C MET A 341 -26.86 -7.50 -26.41
N GLU A 342 -25.94 -6.60 -26.75
CA GLU A 342 -24.62 -6.93 -27.26
C GLU A 342 -23.53 -6.90 -26.17
N LEU A 343 -23.86 -6.39 -24.97
CA LEU A 343 -22.95 -6.46 -23.81
C LEU A 343 -22.69 -7.90 -23.43
N SER A 344 -21.53 -8.14 -22.77
CA SER A 344 -21.30 -9.43 -22.14
C SER A 344 -22.47 -9.80 -21.22
N LYS A 345 -22.76 -11.10 -21.13
CA LYS A 345 -23.83 -11.59 -20.25
C LYS A 345 -23.66 -11.09 -18.82
N GLU A 346 -22.42 -11.07 -18.33
CA GLU A 346 -22.07 -10.61 -16.98
C GLU A 346 -22.42 -9.14 -16.76
N ALA A 347 -22.00 -8.25 -17.66
CA ALA A 347 -22.29 -6.82 -17.57
C ALA A 347 -23.80 -6.54 -17.60
N ARG A 348 -24.50 -7.19 -18.51
CA ARG A 348 -25.95 -7.05 -18.65
C ARG A 348 -26.70 -7.53 -17.41
N ASP A 349 -26.38 -8.73 -16.93
CA ASP A 349 -27.02 -9.32 -15.75
C ASP A 349 -26.79 -8.48 -14.50
N TYR A 350 -25.56 -8.00 -14.29
CA TYR A 350 -25.20 -7.14 -13.17
C TYR A 350 -25.94 -5.80 -13.18
N LEU A 351 -25.89 -5.07 -14.30
CA LEU A 351 -26.53 -3.76 -14.42
C LEU A 351 -28.07 -3.87 -14.34
N SER A 352 -28.65 -4.94 -14.91
CA SER A 352 -30.07 -5.19 -14.82
C SER A 352 -30.52 -5.56 -13.41
N ALA A 353 -29.79 -6.45 -12.72
CA ALA A 353 -30.10 -6.86 -11.35
C ALA A 353 -29.98 -5.70 -10.34
N SER A 354 -29.06 -4.77 -10.57
CA SER A 354 -28.91 -3.56 -9.74
C SER A 354 -29.87 -2.42 -10.13
N GLY A 355 -30.58 -2.54 -11.23
CA GLY A 355 -31.45 -1.49 -11.80
C GLY A 355 -30.70 -0.29 -12.37
N ALA A 356 -29.36 -0.43 -12.60
CA ALA A 356 -28.50 0.62 -13.13
C ALA A 356 -28.54 0.66 -14.67
N THR A 357 -29.72 0.90 -15.23
CA THR A 357 -29.99 0.89 -16.68
C THR A 357 -30.35 2.26 -17.27
N GLY A 358 -29.97 3.34 -16.55
CA GLY A 358 -30.22 4.72 -16.99
C GLY A 358 -29.45 5.09 -18.27
N ASP A 359 -29.87 6.18 -18.91
CA ASP A 359 -29.37 6.59 -20.23
C ASP A 359 -27.90 7.11 -20.21
N THR A 360 -27.44 7.63 -19.09
CA THR A 360 -26.08 8.17 -18.96
C THR A 360 -25.27 7.45 -17.89
N PRO A 361 -23.93 7.43 -17.95
CA PRO A 361 -23.09 6.87 -16.90
C PRO A 361 -23.40 7.42 -15.50
N ILE A 362 -23.62 8.74 -15.40
CA ILE A 362 -23.92 9.37 -14.10
C ILE A 362 -25.27 8.91 -13.54
N SER A 363 -26.29 8.73 -14.38
CA SER A 363 -27.59 8.22 -13.92
C SER A 363 -27.47 6.78 -13.42
N ARG A 364 -26.64 5.96 -14.08
CA ARG A 364 -26.30 4.60 -13.64
C ARG A 364 -25.50 4.60 -12.34
N LEU A 365 -24.52 5.53 -12.18
CA LEU A 365 -23.70 5.64 -10.98
C LEU A 365 -24.55 6.01 -9.76
N LYS A 366 -25.39 7.02 -9.86
CA LYS A 366 -26.31 7.42 -8.79
C LYS A 366 -27.27 6.29 -8.40
N LYS A 367 -27.71 5.49 -9.34
CA LYS A 367 -28.58 4.34 -9.07
C LYS A 367 -27.82 3.19 -8.40
N LEU A 368 -26.59 2.91 -8.85
CA LEU A 368 -25.78 1.78 -8.39
C LEU A 368 -25.10 2.07 -7.04
N ASN A 369 -24.53 3.28 -6.89
CA ASN A 369 -23.69 3.65 -5.75
C ASN A 369 -23.66 5.18 -5.59
N GLU A 370 -24.74 5.73 -5.08
CA GLU A 370 -24.87 7.18 -4.85
C GLU A 370 -23.73 7.73 -3.95
N PRO A 371 -23.27 7.03 -2.89
CA PRO A 371 -22.13 7.50 -2.08
C PRO A 371 -20.82 7.70 -2.87
N ALA A 372 -20.61 6.94 -3.95
CA ALA A 372 -19.46 7.13 -4.82
C ALA A 372 -19.53 8.43 -5.63
N TYR A 373 -20.73 8.85 -6.06
CA TYR A 373 -20.95 10.17 -6.67
C TYR A 373 -20.77 11.29 -5.63
N SER A 374 -21.43 11.17 -4.49
CA SER A 374 -21.37 12.17 -3.41
C SER A 374 -19.96 12.40 -2.89
N PHE A 375 -19.09 11.37 -2.90
CA PHE A 375 -17.69 11.53 -2.54
C PHE A 375 -16.97 12.60 -3.39
N TYR A 376 -17.14 12.57 -4.71
CA TYR A 376 -16.51 13.58 -5.59
C TYR A 376 -17.12 14.96 -5.41
N LEU A 377 -18.44 15.03 -5.27
CA LEU A 377 -19.16 16.29 -5.03
C LEU A 377 -18.68 16.96 -3.72
N ASP A 378 -18.51 16.19 -2.64
CA ASP A 378 -17.96 16.65 -1.36
C ASP A 378 -16.50 17.14 -1.47
N LYS A 379 -15.77 16.67 -2.47
CA LYS A 379 -14.41 17.11 -2.80
C LYS A 379 -14.35 18.26 -3.81
N GLY A 380 -15.50 18.76 -4.23
CA GLY A 380 -15.61 19.90 -5.16
C GLY A 380 -15.56 19.51 -6.63
N VAL A 381 -15.69 18.21 -6.97
CA VAL A 381 -15.75 17.72 -8.35
C VAL A 381 -17.16 17.24 -8.64
N ASP A 382 -17.87 17.91 -9.54
CA ASP A 382 -19.24 17.54 -9.94
C ASP A 382 -19.22 16.71 -11.24
N LEU A 383 -19.32 15.39 -11.08
CA LEU A 383 -19.32 14.45 -12.21
C LEU A 383 -20.51 14.61 -13.17
N GLU A 384 -21.49 15.48 -12.85
CA GLU A 384 -22.58 15.88 -13.77
C GLU A 384 -22.18 17.04 -14.68
N LYS A 385 -21.04 17.71 -14.43
CA LYS A 385 -20.66 18.95 -15.10
C LYS A 385 -19.24 18.97 -15.64
N GLU A 386 -18.38 18.10 -15.13
CA GLU A 386 -16.96 18.10 -15.46
C GLU A 386 -16.39 16.69 -15.62
N TYR A 387 -15.32 16.59 -16.39
CA TYR A 387 -14.56 15.37 -16.57
C TYR A 387 -13.66 15.10 -15.36
N LEU A 388 -13.45 13.85 -15.03
CA LEU A 388 -12.57 13.41 -13.96
C LEU A 388 -11.21 13.01 -14.51
N GLU A 389 -10.16 13.80 -14.24
CA GLU A 389 -8.79 13.49 -14.68
C GLU A 389 -8.27 12.23 -13.96
N ILE A 390 -7.74 11.28 -14.76
CA ILE A 390 -7.24 9.99 -14.26
C ILE A 390 -5.84 9.68 -14.78
N GLY A 391 -5.17 8.76 -14.11
CA GLY A 391 -3.88 8.21 -14.55
C GLY A 391 -3.64 6.81 -14.00
N LEU A 392 -2.64 6.12 -14.58
CA LEU A 392 -2.17 4.83 -14.06
C LEU A 392 -1.25 5.10 -12.87
N CYS A 393 -1.74 4.81 -11.67
CA CYS A 393 -1.14 5.18 -10.39
C CYS A 393 -0.68 3.98 -9.59
N ALA A 394 0.37 4.17 -8.77
CA ALA A 394 0.72 3.22 -7.71
C ALA A 394 -0.42 3.13 -6.68
N GLN A 395 -0.85 1.91 -6.37
CA GLN A 395 -2.04 1.60 -5.57
C GLN A 395 -1.71 1.00 -4.20
N HIS A 396 -0.80 0.02 -4.17
CA HIS A 396 -0.45 -0.72 -2.98
C HIS A 396 0.92 -1.39 -3.13
N ASN A 397 1.72 -1.33 -2.07
CA ASN A 397 2.97 -2.05 -1.97
C ASN A 397 2.69 -3.44 -1.36
N ASN A 398 2.74 -4.49 -2.17
CA ASN A 398 2.52 -5.87 -1.70
C ASN A 398 3.72 -6.39 -0.92
N GLY A 399 4.94 -6.06 -1.37
CA GLY A 399 6.17 -6.26 -0.62
C GLY A 399 6.31 -5.28 0.53
N GLY A 400 7.48 -5.22 1.14
CA GLY A 400 7.79 -4.32 2.23
C GLY A 400 8.91 -4.83 3.12
N LEU A 401 8.89 -4.47 4.39
CA LEU A 401 9.87 -4.94 5.37
C LEU A 401 9.59 -6.40 5.76
N LEU A 402 10.65 -7.19 5.79
CA LEU A 402 10.60 -8.59 6.22
C LEU A 402 10.11 -8.70 7.67
N MET A 403 9.26 -9.69 7.94
CA MET A 403 8.82 -10.06 9.28
C MET A 403 8.67 -11.57 9.42
N ASN A 404 8.71 -12.04 10.66
CA ASN A 404 8.42 -13.41 11.06
C ASN A 404 6.91 -13.59 11.39
N THR A 405 6.51 -14.75 11.89
CA THR A 405 5.12 -15.07 12.28
C THR A 405 4.59 -14.26 13.47
N TRP A 406 5.45 -13.46 14.13
CA TRP A 406 5.10 -12.53 15.19
C TRP A 406 5.17 -11.06 14.74
N TRP A 407 5.33 -10.83 13.45
CA TRP A 407 5.54 -9.51 12.86
C TRP A 407 6.78 -8.77 13.37
N GLU A 408 7.73 -9.49 13.95
CA GLU A 408 9.06 -8.94 14.26
C GLU A 408 9.97 -9.06 13.03
N SER A 409 10.69 -7.99 12.72
CA SER A 409 11.63 -7.98 11.59
C SER A 409 12.90 -8.79 11.91
N ASN A 410 13.91 -8.73 11.02
CA ASN A 410 15.24 -9.25 11.32
C ASN A 410 15.97 -8.44 12.42
N ILE A 411 15.50 -7.23 12.74
CA ILE A 411 15.98 -6.41 13.85
C ILE A 411 15.06 -6.66 15.04
N LYS A 412 15.60 -7.16 16.15
CA LYS A 412 14.86 -7.44 17.37
C LYS A 412 14.24 -6.16 17.94
N GLY A 413 12.96 -6.22 18.28
CA GLY A 413 12.19 -5.09 18.77
C GLY A 413 11.65 -4.16 17.68
N LEU A 414 11.85 -4.45 16.38
CA LEU A 414 11.25 -3.72 15.27
C LEU A 414 10.08 -4.51 14.68
N PHE A 415 8.87 -3.95 14.73
CA PHE A 415 7.63 -4.57 14.29
C PHE A 415 6.99 -3.76 13.16
N PRO A 416 7.26 -4.07 11.88
CA PRO A 416 6.52 -3.47 10.77
C PRO A 416 5.08 -3.99 10.75
N VAL A 417 4.08 -3.09 10.73
CA VAL A 417 2.66 -3.47 10.70
C VAL A 417 1.90 -2.65 9.66
N GLY A 418 0.83 -3.22 9.10
CA GLY A 418 0.14 -2.62 7.96
C GLY A 418 0.96 -2.75 6.68
N GLU A 419 0.80 -1.81 5.78
CA GLU A 419 1.38 -1.88 4.42
C GLU A 419 2.92 -1.74 4.39
N CYS A 420 3.57 -1.32 5.46
CA CYS A 420 5.03 -1.35 5.49
C CYS A 420 5.60 -2.77 5.68
N ALA A 421 4.77 -3.75 6.10
CA ALA A 421 5.14 -5.15 6.26
C ALA A 421 4.93 -5.95 4.96
N ALA A 422 5.84 -6.83 4.62
CA ALA A 422 5.76 -7.70 3.44
C ALA A 422 4.82 -8.88 3.67
N SER A 423 3.53 -8.62 3.90
CA SER A 423 2.51 -9.64 4.16
C SER A 423 1.92 -10.26 2.89
N HIS A 424 2.13 -9.64 1.72
CA HIS A 424 1.58 -10.07 0.45
C HIS A 424 2.67 -10.42 -0.56
N GLY A 425 2.26 -11.17 -1.59
CA GLY A 425 3.12 -11.58 -2.69
C GLY A 425 2.72 -10.96 -4.02
N VAL A 426 2.80 -11.76 -5.10
CA VAL A 426 2.54 -11.30 -6.47
C VAL A 426 1.07 -10.89 -6.66
N TYR A 427 0.14 -11.74 -6.21
CA TYR A 427 -1.30 -11.52 -6.33
C TYR A 427 -1.92 -11.37 -4.94
N ARG A 428 -2.68 -10.32 -4.76
CA ARG A 428 -3.35 -9.99 -3.51
C ARG A 428 -4.85 -9.80 -3.73
N PRO A 429 -5.73 -10.46 -2.97
CA PRO A 429 -7.16 -10.21 -3.05
C PRO A 429 -7.52 -8.77 -2.73
N GLY A 430 -8.45 -8.19 -3.48
CA GLY A 430 -8.91 -6.82 -3.25
C GLY A 430 -9.46 -6.63 -1.84
N GLY A 431 -8.97 -5.62 -1.11
CA GLY A 431 -9.39 -5.32 0.26
C GLY A 431 -8.62 -6.03 1.38
N SER A 432 -7.73 -6.99 1.07
CA SER A 432 -6.97 -7.71 2.10
C SER A 432 -5.98 -6.84 2.87
N ALA A 433 -5.53 -5.71 2.31
CA ALA A 433 -4.62 -4.78 2.99
C ALA A 433 -5.13 -4.30 4.35
N LEU A 434 -6.42 -4.02 4.48
CA LEU A 434 -7.02 -3.59 5.74
C LEU A 434 -7.02 -4.73 6.77
N ASN A 435 -7.37 -5.96 6.35
CA ASN A 435 -7.32 -7.14 7.19
C ASN A 435 -5.89 -7.45 7.66
N ALA A 436 -4.91 -7.47 6.74
CA ALA A 436 -3.50 -7.70 7.04
C ALA A 436 -2.97 -6.71 8.09
N GLY A 437 -3.34 -5.43 7.98
CA GLY A 437 -2.98 -4.41 8.96
C GLY A 437 -3.55 -4.67 10.36
N GLN A 438 -4.81 -5.11 10.44
CA GLN A 438 -5.45 -5.44 11.72
C GLN A 438 -4.89 -6.74 12.32
N CYS A 439 -4.69 -7.77 11.51
CA CYS A 439 -4.13 -9.06 11.94
C CYS A 439 -2.67 -8.93 12.37
N GLY A 440 -1.84 -8.25 11.57
CA GLY A 440 -0.43 -8.06 11.84
C GLY A 440 -0.16 -7.25 13.09
N SER A 441 -0.86 -6.12 13.27
CA SER A 441 -0.75 -5.32 14.49
C SER A 441 -1.18 -6.10 15.74
N ARG A 442 -2.27 -6.88 15.66
CA ARG A 442 -2.71 -7.76 16.74
C ARG A 442 -1.65 -8.83 17.07
N ARG A 443 -1.03 -9.41 16.06
CA ARG A 443 0.01 -10.45 16.25
C ARG A 443 1.26 -9.88 16.90
N ALA A 444 1.75 -8.74 16.42
CA ALA A 444 2.89 -8.02 17.00
C ALA A 444 2.64 -7.67 18.48
N VAL A 445 1.45 -7.14 18.79
CA VAL A 445 1.05 -6.80 20.16
C VAL A 445 1.08 -8.03 21.09
N SER A 446 0.58 -9.17 20.64
CA SER A 446 0.62 -10.41 21.44
C SER A 446 2.05 -10.79 21.82
N TRP A 447 3.00 -10.65 20.90
CA TRP A 447 4.41 -10.91 21.17
C TRP A 447 5.01 -9.88 22.13
N ILE A 448 4.80 -8.59 21.88
CA ILE A 448 5.32 -7.50 22.73
C ILE A 448 4.85 -7.69 24.18
N LEU A 449 3.56 -7.93 24.40
CA LEU A 449 3.00 -8.14 25.73
C LEU A 449 3.59 -9.38 26.42
N SER A 450 3.86 -10.45 25.68
CA SER A 450 4.45 -11.67 26.24
C SER A 450 5.90 -11.49 26.71
N LYS A 451 6.62 -10.49 26.17
CA LYS A 451 8.01 -10.18 26.49
C LYS A 451 8.15 -8.99 27.44
N SER A 452 7.07 -8.29 27.73
CA SER A 452 7.06 -7.16 28.69
C SER A 452 7.08 -7.70 30.11
N THR A 453 8.25 -7.97 30.64
CA THR A 453 8.43 -8.55 31.99
C THR A 453 8.67 -7.51 33.07
N GLY A 454 8.56 -6.21 32.74
CA GLY A 454 8.93 -5.08 33.60
C GLY A 454 10.44 -4.88 33.72
N GLY A 455 10.85 -3.72 34.22
CA GLY A 455 12.27 -3.44 34.49
C GLY A 455 13.13 -3.12 33.24
N TRP A 456 12.49 -2.70 32.13
CA TRP A 456 13.25 -2.19 30.98
C TRP A 456 13.94 -0.86 31.33
N GLU A 457 15.21 -0.74 30.98
CA GLU A 457 15.99 0.49 31.10
C GLU A 457 16.42 0.99 29.72
N PRO A 458 16.31 2.30 29.44
CA PRO A 458 16.67 2.86 28.16
C PRO A 458 18.17 2.79 27.90
N ASP A 459 18.55 2.32 26.70
CA ASP A 459 19.94 2.26 26.22
C ASP A 459 20.19 3.37 25.20
N ALA A 460 20.95 4.38 25.57
CA ALA A 460 21.30 5.52 24.72
C ALA A 460 22.54 5.27 23.84
N SER A 461 23.01 4.04 23.75
CA SER A 461 24.17 3.73 22.90
C SER A 461 23.85 4.03 21.42
N GLY A 462 24.79 4.71 20.75
CA GLY A 462 24.62 5.16 19.37
C GLY A 462 23.81 6.46 19.20
N LEU A 463 23.12 6.96 20.24
CA LEU A 463 22.32 8.19 20.11
C LEU A 463 23.18 9.41 19.75
N SER A 464 24.33 9.60 20.44
CA SER A 464 25.19 10.75 20.19
C SER A 464 25.81 10.76 18.78
N SER A 465 26.22 9.59 18.25
CA SER A 465 26.69 9.49 16.86
C SER A 465 25.61 9.78 15.85
N SER A 466 24.42 9.23 16.06
CA SER A 466 23.26 9.46 15.16
C SER A 466 22.81 10.92 15.14
N VAL A 467 22.77 11.59 16.30
CA VAL A 467 22.47 13.04 16.37
C VAL A 467 23.54 13.84 15.62
N LYS A 468 24.81 13.52 15.81
CA LYS A 468 25.92 14.20 15.12
C LYS A 468 25.82 14.04 13.59
N GLU A 469 25.57 12.84 13.08
CA GLU A 469 25.39 12.60 11.65
C GLU A 469 24.19 13.38 11.07
N MET A 470 23.10 13.50 11.83
CA MET A 470 21.97 14.35 11.42
C MET A 470 22.35 15.83 11.37
N GLU A 471 23.09 16.33 12.38
CA GLU A 471 23.57 17.71 12.41
C GLU A 471 24.52 17.99 11.23
N GLU A 472 25.34 17.02 10.84
CA GLU A 472 26.20 17.11 9.64
C GLU A 472 25.38 17.21 8.36
N ILE A 473 24.33 16.38 8.19
CA ILE A 473 23.41 16.45 7.05
C ILE A 473 22.72 17.83 7.00
N VAL A 474 22.21 18.31 8.12
CA VAL A 474 21.58 19.65 8.21
C VAL A 474 22.58 20.74 7.86
N SER A 475 23.79 20.69 8.41
CA SER A 475 24.83 21.71 8.18
C SER A 475 25.26 21.76 6.72
N SER A 476 25.43 20.62 6.06
CA SER A 476 25.78 20.56 4.63
C SER A 476 24.66 21.13 3.74
N SER A 477 23.40 20.92 4.11
CA SER A 477 22.26 21.43 3.34
C SER A 477 22.12 22.96 3.36
N LEU A 478 22.80 23.65 4.29
CA LEU A 478 22.79 25.12 4.35
C LEU A 478 23.69 25.76 3.30
N ILE A 479 24.65 25.02 2.76
CA ILE A 479 25.67 25.48 1.81
C ILE A 479 25.57 24.82 0.44
N GLY A 480 24.65 23.88 0.27
CA GLY A 480 24.42 23.19 -1.00
C GLY A 480 23.85 24.11 -2.08
N ASP A 481 24.01 23.70 -3.33
CA ASP A 481 23.58 24.44 -4.53
C ASP A 481 22.48 23.71 -5.34
N ILE A 482 22.18 22.44 -5.00
CA ILE A 482 21.17 21.62 -5.67
C ILE A 482 19.82 21.75 -4.91
N ASP A 483 18.76 22.19 -5.58
CA ASP A 483 17.44 22.33 -4.95
C ASP A 483 16.80 20.97 -4.64
N GLY A 484 16.63 20.65 -3.36
CA GLY A 484 16.07 19.38 -2.90
C GLY A 484 14.60 19.17 -3.28
N ASP A 485 13.80 20.23 -3.40
CA ASP A 485 12.40 20.11 -3.84
C ASP A 485 12.33 19.76 -5.35
N GLU A 486 13.21 20.34 -6.18
CA GLU A 486 13.32 19.98 -7.60
C GLU A 486 13.80 18.54 -7.79
N VAL A 487 14.83 18.13 -7.06
CA VAL A 487 15.31 16.72 -7.06
C VAL A 487 14.19 15.76 -6.67
N TYR A 488 13.43 16.10 -5.64
CA TYR A 488 12.35 15.21 -5.17
C TYR A 488 11.27 15.02 -6.24
N GLU A 489 10.86 16.08 -6.93
CA GLU A 489 9.89 15.99 -8.03
C GLU A 489 10.46 15.22 -9.23
N GLU A 490 11.73 15.41 -9.57
CA GLU A 490 12.39 14.69 -10.66
C GLU A 490 12.43 13.18 -10.40
N VAL A 491 12.96 12.75 -9.24
CA VAL A 491 13.13 11.32 -8.94
C VAL A 491 11.80 10.58 -8.82
N ARG A 492 10.74 11.25 -8.36
CA ARG A 492 9.38 10.71 -8.33
C ARG A 492 8.81 10.48 -9.74
N LYS A 493 9.05 11.43 -10.67
CA LYS A 493 8.65 11.29 -12.09
C LYS A 493 9.43 10.14 -12.73
N VAL A 494 10.74 10.10 -12.54
CA VAL A 494 11.61 9.03 -13.03
C VAL A 494 11.14 7.66 -12.55
N MET A 495 10.80 7.53 -11.26
CA MET A 495 10.27 6.27 -10.70
C MET A 495 8.89 5.91 -11.29
N SER A 496 8.01 6.87 -11.50
CA SER A 496 6.70 6.63 -12.11
C SER A 496 6.79 6.18 -13.57
N ILE A 497 7.83 6.59 -14.29
CA ILE A 497 8.08 6.16 -15.68
C ILE A 497 8.76 4.80 -15.73
N SER A 498 9.78 4.56 -14.89
CA SER A 498 10.69 3.43 -15.04
C SER A 498 10.38 2.24 -14.13
N GLY A 499 9.82 2.48 -12.95
CA GLY A 499 9.56 1.47 -11.92
C GLY A 499 8.08 1.22 -11.62
N SER A 500 7.16 1.60 -12.53
CA SER A 500 5.72 1.39 -12.38
C SER A 500 5.25 0.05 -12.98
N ALA A 501 4.03 0.01 -13.52
CA ALA A 501 3.43 -1.18 -14.13
C ALA A 501 4.13 -1.62 -15.42
N LEU A 502 4.66 -0.69 -16.18
CA LEU A 502 5.34 -0.94 -17.46
C LEU A 502 6.84 -0.70 -17.29
N ARG A 503 7.62 -1.76 -17.34
CA ARG A 503 9.03 -1.77 -16.95
C ARG A 503 9.92 -2.17 -18.12
N ASN A 504 10.96 -1.38 -18.32
CA ASN A 504 12.03 -1.68 -19.27
C ASN A 504 13.37 -1.68 -18.54
N LYS A 505 14.22 -2.68 -18.78
CA LYS A 505 15.49 -2.88 -18.07
C LYS A 505 16.43 -1.67 -18.20
N GLU A 506 16.56 -1.11 -19.40
CA GLU A 506 17.46 0.03 -19.63
C GLU A 506 16.93 1.31 -18.99
N SER A 507 15.61 1.53 -19.02
CA SER A 507 14.97 2.64 -18.32
C SER A 507 15.18 2.55 -16.80
N MET A 508 15.03 1.36 -16.21
CA MET A 508 15.27 1.14 -14.77
C MET A 508 16.73 1.37 -14.39
N LYS A 509 17.69 0.91 -15.22
CA LYS A 509 19.12 1.16 -14.99
C LYS A 509 19.47 2.66 -15.05
N LYS A 510 18.87 3.40 -15.98
CA LYS A 510 19.04 4.84 -16.07
C LYS A 510 18.44 5.54 -14.84
N ALA A 511 17.26 5.14 -14.41
CA ALA A 511 16.62 5.65 -13.20
C ALA A 511 17.47 5.37 -11.95
N LEU A 512 17.99 4.14 -11.80
CA LEU A 512 18.89 3.78 -10.70
C LEU A 512 20.15 4.64 -10.69
N LYS A 513 20.74 4.90 -11.85
CA LYS A 513 21.90 5.77 -11.98
C LYS A 513 21.58 7.21 -11.52
N THR A 514 20.45 7.77 -11.93
CA THR A 514 20.01 9.11 -11.47
C THR A 514 19.89 9.16 -9.94
N VAL A 515 19.28 8.14 -9.34
CA VAL A 515 19.14 8.04 -7.88
C VAL A 515 20.50 7.91 -7.18
N ASP A 516 21.42 7.11 -7.73
CA ASP A 516 22.79 6.94 -7.20
C ASP A 516 23.63 8.22 -7.31
N ASP A 517 23.48 8.97 -8.40
CA ASP A 517 24.16 10.25 -8.60
C ASP A 517 23.69 11.25 -7.52
N TYR A 518 22.38 11.35 -7.21
CA TYR A 518 21.86 12.19 -6.13
C TYR A 518 22.25 11.71 -4.74
N LEU A 519 22.29 10.41 -4.48
CA LEU A 519 22.76 9.89 -3.18
C LEU A 519 24.26 10.19 -2.98
N SER A 520 25.07 10.12 -4.02
CA SER A 520 26.50 10.39 -3.98
C SER A 520 26.81 11.88 -3.78
N SER A 521 25.96 12.75 -4.32
CA SER A 521 26.07 14.22 -4.16
C SER A 521 25.12 14.79 -3.10
N PHE A 522 24.62 13.95 -2.17
CA PHE A 522 23.58 14.36 -1.22
C PHE A 522 24.01 15.54 -0.32
N SER A 523 25.29 15.68 -0.01
CA SER A 523 25.83 16.82 0.73
C SER A 523 25.75 18.16 -0.01
N SER A 524 25.55 18.16 -1.34
CA SER A 524 25.34 19.35 -2.16
C SER A 524 23.85 19.73 -2.29
N ILE A 525 22.94 18.89 -1.78
CA ILE A 525 21.50 19.16 -1.82
C ILE A 525 21.12 20.13 -0.71
N CYS A 526 20.45 21.22 -1.07
CA CYS A 526 20.00 22.24 -0.13
C CYS A 526 18.47 22.29 0.01
N VAL A 527 18.00 22.89 1.08
CA VAL A 527 16.61 23.26 1.30
C VAL A 527 16.54 24.78 1.46
N LYS A 528 15.94 25.47 0.50
CA LYS A 528 15.86 26.95 0.47
C LYS A 528 15.15 27.54 1.69
N ASN A 529 14.24 26.81 2.29
CA ASN A 529 13.48 27.21 3.47
C ASN A 529 13.88 26.35 4.69
N GLN A 530 14.61 26.95 5.64
CA GLN A 530 15.03 26.26 6.87
C GLN A 530 13.86 25.65 7.67
N GLY A 531 12.66 26.22 7.62
CA GLY A 531 11.46 25.64 8.20
C GLY A 531 11.00 24.33 7.54
N ARG A 532 11.64 23.94 6.42
CA ARG A 532 11.36 22.71 5.68
C ARG A 532 12.51 21.72 5.66
N ILE A 533 13.46 21.83 6.61
CA ILE A 533 14.62 20.94 6.70
C ILE A 533 14.23 19.44 6.76
N TRP A 534 13.05 19.14 7.23
CA TRP A 534 12.49 17.80 7.22
C TRP A 534 12.33 17.22 5.80
N ASN A 535 12.16 18.06 4.75
CA ASN A 535 12.09 17.61 3.35
C ASN A 535 13.37 16.93 2.91
N LEU A 536 14.52 17.35 3.44
CA LEU A 536 15.80 16.73 3.13
C LEU A 536 15.84 15.26 3.56
N PHE A 537 15.37 14.96 4.77
CA PHE A 537 15.29 13.58 5.27
C PHE A 537 14.24 12.75 4.53
N GLN A 538 13.16 13.40 4.12
CA GLN A 538 12.15 12.76 3.27
C GLN A 538 12.72 12.42 1.89
N LEU A 539 13.45 13.34 1.26
CA LEU A 539 14.15 13.07 0.00
C LEU A 539 15.15 11.92 0.15
N ARG A 540 15.95 11.92 1.22
CA ARG A 540 16.89 10.83 1.49
C ARG A 540 16.19 9.48 1.63
N ASN A 541 15.09 9.43 2.40
CA ASN A 541 14.25 8.24 2.54
C ASN A 541 13.73 7.76 1.16
N ALA A 542 13.26 8.67 0.33
CA ALA A 542 12.77 8.34 -1.02
C ALA A 542 13.89 7.82 -1.93
N LEU A 543 15.04 8.47 -1.95
CA LEU A 543 16.21 8.05 -2.75
C LEU A 543 16.69 6.65 -2.36
N ILE A 544 16.84 6.36 -1.06
CA ILE A 544 17.24 5.03 -0.58
C ILE A 544 16.18 3.98 -0.97
N THR A 545 14.90 4.30 -0.78
CA THR A 545 13.81 3.41 -1.16
C THR A 545 13.84 3.11 -2.67
N GLN A 546 13.91 4.14 -3.52
CA GLN A 546 13.97 3.98 -4.98
C GLN A 546 15.18 3.17 -5.41
N LYS A 547 16.37 3.44 -4.83
CA LYS A 547 17.58 2.66 -5.11
C LYS A 547 17.35 1.18 -4.84
N VAL A 548 16.82 0.83 -3.69
CA VAL A 548 16.63 -0.57 -3.30
C VAL A 548 15.55 -1.24 -4.14
N TYR A 549 14.44 -0.56 -4.43
CA TYR A 549 13.35 -1.11 -5.26
C TYR A 549 13.77 -1.28 -6.72
N LEU A 550 14.43 -0.29 -7.33
CA LEU A 550 14.94 -0.40 -8.71
C LEU A 550 15.99 -1.51 -8.81
N SER A 551 16.90 -1.60 -7.83
CA SER A 551 17.90 -2.69 -7.78
C SER A 551 17.23 -4.05 -7.67
N ALA A 552 16.16 -4.19 -6.88
CA ALA A 552 15.38 -5.42 -6.74
C ALA A 552 14.69 -5.83 -8.06
N MET A 553 14.10 -4.87 -8.77
CA MET A 553 13.46 -5.09 -10.06
C MET A 553 14.47 -5.48 -11.15
N ILE A 554 15.65 -4.87 -11.17
CA ILE A 554 16.73 -5.17 -12.10
C ILE A 554 17.31 -6.55 -11.82
N ASP A 555 17.61 -6.89 -10.56
CA ASP A 555 18.13 -8.20 -10.16
C ASP A 555 17.12 -9.33 -10.51
N TYR A 556 15.82 -9.08 -10.29
CA TYR A 556 14.78 -10.03 -10.69
C TYR A 556 14.85 -10.36 -12.19
N LEU A 557 14.96 -9.34 -13.07
CA LEU A 557 15.11 -9.55 -14.51
C LEU A 557 16.44 -10.22 -14.89
N GLU A 558 17.54 -9.84 -14.24
CA GLU A 558 18.87 -10.41 -14.53
C GLU A 558 18.98 -11.88 -14.18
N ARG A 559 18.11 -12.37 -13.30
CA ARG A 559 17.96 -13.79 -12.97
C ARG A 559 16.95 -14.53 -13.84
N GLY A 560 16.47 -13.92 -14.92
CA GLY A 560 15.50 -14.52 -15.84
C GLY A 560 14.04 -14.36 -15.37
N GLY A 561 13.76 -13.37 -14.53
CA GLY A 561 12.39 -13.02 -14.16
C GLY A 561 11.60 -12.48 -15.35
N GLU A 562 10.33 -12.79 -15.40
CA GLU A 562 9.39 -12.47 -16.48
C GLU A 562 8.20 -11.65 -15.95
N SER A 563 7.28 -11.24 -16.83
CA SER A 563 6.11 -10.45 -16.47
C SER A 563 5.15 -11.22 -15.57
N ARG A 564 4.79 -10.60 -14.44
CA ARG A 564 3.86 -11.18 -13.46
C ARG A 564 3.12 -10.11 -12.67
N GLY A 565 2.00 -10.48 -12.09
CA GLY A 565 1.22 -9.58 -11.23
C GLY A 565 0.90 -8.28 -11.95
N SER A 566 1.18 -7.18 -11.28
CA SER A 566 0.94 -5.83 -11.79
C SER A 566 2.15 -5.23 -12.51
N ALA A 567 3.03 -6.05 -13.07
CA ALA A 567 4.23 -5.62 -13.78
C ALA A 567 4.40 -6.33 -15.14
N LEU A 568 4.39 -5.54 -16.21
CA LEU A 568 4.83 -5.94 -17.54
C LEU A 568 6.30 -5.55 -17.68
N TYR A 569 7.16 -6.54 -17.88
CA TYR A 569 8.57 -6.34 -18.24
C TYR A 569 8.72 -6.51 -19.74
N SER A 570 9.08 -5.43 -20.43
CA SER A 570 9.27 -5.41 -21.86
C SER A 570 10.39 -6.38 -22.27
N ASP A 571 10.07 -7.28 -23.22
CA ASP A 571 10.99 -8.23 -23.80
C ASP A 571 10.72 -8.33 -25.30
N GLU A 572 11.60 -7.79 -26.14
CA GLU A 572 11.43 -7.78 -27.60
C GLU A 572 11.31 -9.18 -28.21
N ASN A 573 11.82 -10.21 -27.53
CA ASN A 573 11.74 -11.60 -27.93
C ASN A 573 10.61 -12.37 -27.21
N GLY A 574 9.77 -11.65 -26.49
CA GLY A 574 8.70 -12.24 -25.69
C GLY A 574 7.70 -13.05 -26.49
N SER A 575 7.10 -14.04 -25.83
CA SER A 575 6.12 -14.95 -26.42
C SER A 575 4.74 -14.32 -26.63
N VAL A 576 4.40 -13.28 -25.86
CA VAL A 576 3.12 -12.55 -25.94
C VAL A 576 3.31 -11.24 -26.70
N LYS A 577 2.56 -11.10 -27.79
CA LYS A 577 2.57 -9.90 -28.64
C LYS A 577 1.16 -9.31 -28.65
N PRO A 578 0.85 -8.36 -27.75
CA PRO A 578 -0.48 -7.79 -27.65
C PRO A 578 -0.90 -7.12 -28.96
N ARG A 579 -2.15 -7.35 -29.36
CA ARG A 579 -2.69 -6.79 -30.60
C ARG A 579 -2.79 -5.27 -30.51
N ASN A 580 -2.51 -4.60 -31.63
CA ASN A 580 -2.58 -3.14 -31.79
C ASN A 580 -1.68 -2.34 -30.82
N LEU A 581 -0.76 -2.98 -30.12
CA LEU A 581 0.29 -2.32 -29.33
C LEU A 581 1.64 -2.43 -30.03
N ASP A 582 2.53 -1.49 -29.78
CA ASP A 582 3.88 -1.50 -30.35
C ASP A 582 4.79 -2.53 -29.65
N GLN A 583 6.00 -2.71 -30.19
CA GLN A 583 6.94 -3.74 -29.73
C GLN A 583 7.39 -3.57 -28.26
N ARG A 584 7.25 -2.38 -27.66
CA ARG A 584 7.57 -2.13 -26.24
C ARG A 584 6.66 -2.89 -25.27
N PHE A 585 5.50 -3.34 -25.75
CA PHE A 585 4.53 -4.11 -24.98
C PHE A 585 4.60 -5.62 -25.24
N VAL A 586 5.60 -6.07 -25.99
CA VAL A 586 5.92 -7.51 -26.12
C VAL A 586 6.54 -7.98 -24.81
N TYR A 587 6.10 -9.12 -24.30
CA TYR A 587 6.56 -9.68 -23.04
C TYR A 587 6.48 -11.21 -23.01
N THR A 588 7.15 -11.81 -22.05
CA THR A 588 6.93 -13.21 -21.66
C THR A 588 6.18 -13.23 -20.33
N LEU A 589 5.11 -14.02 -20.27
CA LEU A 589 4.39 -14.25 -19.02
C LEU A 589 5.10 -15.31 -18.20
N GLU A 590 5.38 -15.01 -16.93
CA GLU A 590 6.05 -15.93 -16.02
C GLU A 590 5.30 -17.27 -15.92
N ASP A 591 6.02 -18.37 -16.08
CA ASP A 591 5.48 -19.68 -15.77
C ASP A 591 5.35 -19.82 -14.23
N GLU A 592 4.12 -19.87 -13.76
CA GLU A 592 3.79 -19.94 -12.34
C GLU A 592 4.41 -21.14 -11.61
N LYS A 593 4.81 -22.19 -12.34
CA LYS A 593 5.42 -23.40 -11.77
C LYS A 593 6.94 -23.29 -11.60
N THR A 594 7.58 -22.41 -12.35
CA THR A 594 9.05 -22.38 -12.44
C THR A 594 9.71 -21.34 -11.52
N ASN A 595 8.99 -20.33 -11.01
CA ASN A 595 9.59 -19.29 -10.18
C ASN A 595 8.72 -18.92 -8.96
N PRO A 596 8.62 -19.79 -7.94
CA PRO A 596 7.90 -19.47 -6.69
C PRO A 596 8.73 -18.64 -5.72
N LEU A 597 9.98 -18.28 -6.03
CA LEU A 597 10.96 -17.80 -5.05
C LEU A 597 10.60 -16.41 -4.50
N ILE A 598 10.71 -16.29 -3.19
CA ILE A 598 10.69 -15.03 -2.47
C ILE A 598 12.05 -14.36 -2.61
N GLN A 599 12.07 -13.11 -3.08
CA GLN A 599 13.26 -12.26 -3.05
C GLN A 599 13.34 -11.54 -1.71
N GLU A 600 14.45 -11.69 -1.01
CA GLU A 600 14.80 -10.94 0.18
C GLU A 600 15.96 -9.99 -0.12
N VAL A 601 15.88 -8.75 0.38
CA VAL A 601 16.76 -7.65 0.01
C VAL A 601 17.40 -7.05 1.25
N ARG A 602 18.71 -6.81 1.20
CA ARG A 602 19.46 -6.12 2.24
C ARG A 602 20.12 -4.87 1.66
N TYR A 603 20.03 -3.78 2.39
CA TYR A 603 20.76 -2.53 2.11
C TYR A 603 21.78 -2.30 3.21
N GLU A 604 23.05 -2.19 2.85
CA GLU A 604 24.14 -2.01 3.80
C GLU A 604 25.27 -1.17 3.17
N ASN A 605 25.68 -0.10 3.83
CA ASN A 605 26.77 0.78 3.39
C ASN A 605 26.63 1.23 1.92
N GLY A 606 25.42 1.61 1.51
CA GLY A 606 25.13 2.05 0.14
C GLY A 606 25.01 0.92 -0.89
N LYS A 607 25.19 -0.35 -0.51
CA LYS A 607 25.10 -1.51 -1.40
C LYS A 607 23.80 -2.28 -1.17
N VAL A 608 23.25 -2.80 -2.26
CA VAL A 608 22.07 -3.67 -2.24
C VAL A 608 22.52 -5.10 -2.54
N SER A 609 22.05 -6.05 -1.77
CA SER A 609 22.29 -7.48 -1.98
C SER A 609 20.99 -8.27 -1.87
N PHE A 610 20.95 -9.43 -2.53
CA PHE A 610 19.75 -10.23 -2.69
C PHE A 610 19.98 -11.67 -2.27
N SER A 611 18.94 -12.27 -1.70
CA SER A 611 18.83 -13.71 -1.50
C SER A 611 17.46 -14.18 -1.95
N TYR A 612 17.40 -15.45 -2.37
CA TYR A 612 16.18 -16.06 -2.84
C TYR A 612 15.93 -17.36 -2.08
N ARG A 613 14.69 -17.60 -1.73
CA ARG A 613 14.28 -18.84 -1.08
C ARG A 613 12.87 -19.25 -1.49
N GLU A 614 12.57 -20.50 -1.32
CA GLU A 614 11.19 -20.97 -1.46
C GLU A 614 10.29 -20.43 -0.33
N PRO A 615 9.01 -20.18 -0.63
CA PRO A 615 8.02 -19.91 0.41
C PRO A 615 7.91 -21.09 1.37
N ARG A 616 7.82 -20.82 2.66
CA ARG A 616 7.47 -21.88 3.62
C ARG A 616 6.03 -22.33 3.36
N PRO A 617 5.75 -23.64 3.38
CA PRO A 617 4.39 -24.15 3.17
C PRO A 617 3.43 -23.72 4.30
N ILE A 618 2.13 -23.87 4.07
CA ILE A 618 1.16 -23.76 5.15
C ILE A 618 1.43 -24.92 6.11
N PRO A 619 1.73 -24.65 7.39
CA PRO A 619 2.10 -25.71 8.32
C PRO A 619 0.90 -26.63 8.62
N GLU A 620 1.19 -27.92 8.72
CA GLU A 620 0.31 -28.87 9.38
C GLU A 620 0.55 -28.74 10.89
N ASP A 621 -0.51 -28.64 11.67
CA ASP A 621 -0.43 -28.51 13.12
C ASP A 621 -1.45 -29.43 13.80
N ASP A 622 -1.22 -29.73 15.07
CA ASP A 622 -2.11 -30.55 15.86
C ASP A 622 -3.45 -29.84 16.10
N ASP A 623 -4.54 -30.45 15.71
CA ASP A 623 -5.91 -29.96 15.91
C ASP A 623 -6.68 -30.77 16.97
N PHE A 624 -6.01 -31.74 17.63
CA PHE A 624 -6.59 -32.48 18.73
C PHE A 624 -6.64 -31.59 19.97
N PHE A 625 -7.84 -31.28 20.42
CA PHE A 625 -8.08 -30.22 21.43
C PHE A 625 -7.27 -30.41 22.72
N GLU A 626 -7.13 -31.63 23.24
CA GLU A 626 -6.41 -31.90 24.48
C GLU A 626 -4.91 -31.56 24.36
N ASN A 627 -4.32 -31.79 23.18
CA ASN A 627 -2.93 -31.44 22.93
C ASN A 627 -2.77 -29.94 22.84
N VAL A 628 -3.62 -29.27 22.07
CA VAL A 628 -3.65 -27.81 21.92
C VAL A 628 -3.87 -27.14 23.29
N TRP A 629 -4.79 -27.70 24.11
CA TRP A 629 -5.02 -27.19 25.46
C TRP A 629 -3.85 -27.43 26.40
N SER A 630 -3.16 -28.57 26.27
CA SER A 630 -1.94 -28.86 27.04
C SER A 630 -0.85 -27.85 26.73
N GLU A 631 -0.63 -27.53 25.45
CA GLU A 631 0.33 -26.54 25.01
C GLU A 631 -0.06 -25.11 25.49
N TYR A 632 -1.33 -24.74 25.39
CA TYR A 632 -1.83 -23.47 25.93
C TYR A 632 -1.54 -23.29 27.42
N ARG A 633 -1.68 -24.35 28.23
CA ARG A 633 -1.37 -24.27 29.67
C ARG A 633 0.09 -23.99 29.95
N LYS A 634 1.00 -24.40 29.05
CA LYS A 634 2.45 -24.19 29.18
C LYS A 634 2.88 -22.80 28.69
N ASN A 635 2.41 -22.39 27.53
CA ASN A 635 2.95 -21.26 26.79
C ASN A 635 1.97 -20.10 26.53
N ARG A 636 0.68 -20.25 26.89
CA ARG A 636 -0.36 -19.21 26.70
C ARG A 636 -0.48 -18.73 25.25
N ASN A 637 -0.33 -19.63 24.27
CA ASN A 637 -0.32 -19.37 22.82
C ASN A 637 0.88 -18.53 22.34
N ILE A 638 1.98 -18.54 23.07
CA ILE A 638 3.24 -17.91 22.66
C ILE A 638 4.26 -19.02 22.40
N PHE A 639 4.54 -19.29 21.14
CA PHE A 639 5.40 -20.38 20.67
C PHE A 639 6.75 -19.89 20.14
#